data_61a83151126e6448cffd836f538010d3
#
_entry.id   61a83151126e6448cffd836f538010d3
#
_cell.length_a   1.000
_cell.length_b   1.000
_cell.length_c   1.000
_cell.angle_alpha   90.00
_cell.angle_beta   90.00
_cell.angle_gamma   90.00
#
_symmetry.space_group_name_H-M   'P 1'
#
loop_
_entity.id
_entity.type
_entity.pdbx_description
1 polymer ?
#
loop_
_entity_poly.entity_id
_entity_poly.type
_entity_poly.pdbx_seq_one_letter_code
_entity_poly.pdbx_strand_id
1 'polypeptide(L)'
;MPVDDMPDDDKEEPLRGDIRLLGRVLGNTVREQEGSAVFEIVERVRQTAVRFARDGDPAARAELAALLDPLSRDTTQIVVRAFSYFLQLANIAEDEHHVRRRRAHDLAGSPPREGSLVHALDRLAESAVAPEAVADFFARALVAPVLTAHPTEVQRQSLIRNHRDLAHLLDQRERLRMTPEEEVENELSLTNAILTLWQSRMLRPVRLKVLDEVKSGITYFKETFFNELPRLYIQAAQQLHTRYPEQIWALPPFFRIGTWIGGDRDGNPFVTAEILRETLRLQSAAALNHYLDEIHELGGELPLSSLLVRTTPELDYLAAHSTDHSPQRADEPYRRALSGIYARVAATARTLDHVEPVRHEIGQAEPYATPADLRADLKLLSASLKLNGSASLAGGRLRRLLRAVQVFGFHLAPIDLRQNSEVHARSVAELLAGAGRCPDYEALSEVDRISLLVEEIATPRPLYSPYLDYSGETRGELAIFFAARELRQRYGAAALPNCIISKTDGVSDLLELALLLKESGLLRPGSQAQLDMNIIPLFETIEDLRKSAATMDGIFGVPAYRTLIGGRGDEQEVMFGYSDSNKDGGFLTSGWELYKTEIELTRVCRRHGVQLRLFHGRGGSVGRGGGPSYHAILAQPAGAVSGQIRLTEQGEVISTKYGNPDTGRRNLEVLLAATLEASLTDHENRVEPAEQFHGVMDELSQRAFVAYRGLVYETPGFTTYFRQSTVVSEIATLNIGSRPASRKPSERIEDLRAIPWVFSWAQCRLMLPGWYGFGSAVDGYLQANSGGLATLRRMVNAWPFFRSLLSNMDMVLAKTDLAIASRYAELVADAELRASIFQRIKAEWELNRRYLLTILEQDDFLADNPLLKRSLQLRSPYMDPLNHLQVELLKRHRAGETDERVARGIHLSINGIASGLRNSG
;
A
#
# COMPACT_ATOMS: atom_id res chain seq x y z
N MET A 1 10.91 25.98 -27.06
CA MET A 1 9.85 25.05 -27.48
C MET A 1 9.17 24.55 -26.26
N PRO A 2 7.86 24.47 -26.20
CA PRO A 2 7.18 23.75 -25.11
C PRO A 2 7.67 22.30 -25.07
N VAL A 3 7.86 21.73 -23.91
CA VAL A 3 8.39 20.37 -23.72
C VAL A 3 7.51 19.31 -24.41
N ASP A 4 6.22 19.60 -24.56
CA ASP A 4 5.27 18.70 -25.23
C ASP A 4 5.45 18.65 -26.77
N ASP A 5 6.11 19.65 -27.38
CA ASP A 5 6.41 19.70 -28.82
C ASP A 5 7.79 19.10 -29.17
N MET A 6 8.59 18.67 -28.19
CA MET A 6 9.87 17.99 -28.46
C MET A 6 9.63 16.56 -28.95
N PRO A 7 10.44 16.04 -29.89
CA PRO A 7 10.41 14.62 -30.21
C PRO A 7 10.58 13.75 -28.96
N ASP A 8 9.88 12.63 -28.88
CA ASP A 8 9.92 11.74 -27.74
C ASP A 8 11.34 11.25 -27.39
N ASP A 9 12.22 11.10 -28.38
CA ASP A 9 13.62 10.72 -28.16
C ASP A 9 14.43 11.79 -27.39
N ASP A 10 14.16 13.07 -27.63
CA ASP A 10 14.83 14.18 -26.92
C ASP A 10 14.35 14.30 -25.46
N LYS A 11 13.10 13.94 -25.21
CA LYS A 11 12.53 13.94 -23.84
C LYS A 11 13.15 12.86 -22.94
N GLU A 12 13.64 11.77 -23.52
CA GLU A 12 14.20 10.61 -22.79
C GLU A 12 15.73 10.64 -22.67
N GLU A 13 16.43 11.53 -23.40
CA GLU A 13 17.89 11.59 -23.33
C GLU A 13 18.45 11.84 -21.90
N PRO A 14 17.80 12.66 -21.04
CA PRO A 14 18.24 12.81 -19.66
C PRO A 14 18.18 11.49 -18.86
N LEU A 15 17.12 10.69 -19.04
CA LEU A 15 17.01 9.37 -18.39
C LEU A 15 18.10 8.41 -18.88
N ARG A 16 18.34 8.38 -20.21
CA ARG A 16 19.42 7.57 -20.79
C ARG A 16 20.79 8.01 -20.27
N GLY A 17 21.00 9.32 -20.08
CA GLY A 17 22.20 9.90 -19.49
C GLY A 17 22.43 9.42 -18.06
N ASP A 18 21.40 9.50 -17.21
CA ASP A 18 21.46 9.05 -15.82
C ASP A 18 21.72 7.56 -15.72
N ILE A 19 21.03 6.73 -16.52
CA ILE A 19 21.25 5.27 -16.55
C ILE A 19 22.67 4.93 -17.01
N ARG A 20 23.23 5.64 -18.02
CA ARG A 20 24.61 5.45 -18.45
C ARG A 20 25.62 5.84 -17.37
N LEU A 21 25.39 6.96 -16.68
CA LEU A 21 26.23 7.43 -15.58
C LEU A 21 26.25 6.39 -14.44
N LEU A 22 25.09 6.01 -13.95
CA LEU A 22 24.97 5.05 -12.85
C LEU A 22 25.53 3.67 -13.24
N GLY A 23 25.27 3.22 -14.47
CA GLY A 23 25.81 1.97 -15.01
C GLY A 23 27.34 1.99 -15.12
N ARG A 24 27.94 3.12 -15.54
CA ARG A 24 29.38 3.30 -15.59
C ARG A 24 30.01 3.28 -14.20
N VAL A 25 29.44 3.99 -13.26
CA VAL A 25 29.93 4.02 -11.87
C VAL A 25 29.82 2.62 -11.24
N LEU A 26 28.70 1.92 -11.41
CA LEU A 26 28.55 0.53 -10.93
C LEU A 26 29.57 -0.41 -11.60
N GLY A 27 29.76 -0.30 -12.90
CA GLY A 27 30.73 -1.11 -13.64
C GLY A 27 32.17 -0.89 -13.16
N ASN A 28 32.56 0.35 -12.90
CA ASN A 28 33.86 0.69 -12.30
C ASN A 28 33.98 0.07 -10.89
N THR A 29 32.95 0.20 -10.07
CA THR A 29 32.91 -0.41 -8.73
C THR A 29 33.09 -1.93 -8.80
N VAL A 30 32.37 -2.62 -9.72
CA VAL A 30 32.56 -4.08 -9.91
C VAL A 30 33.99 -4.41 -10.34
N ARG A 31 34.58 -3.64 -11.26
CA ARG A 31 35.97 -3.85 -11.71
C ARG A 31 37.00 -3.69 -10.60
N GLU A 32 36.81 -2.66 -9.76
CA GLU A 32 37.73 -2.37 -8.65
C GLU A 32 37.60 -3.36 -7.51
N GLN A 33 36.37 -3.83 -7.20
CA GLN A 33 36.12 -4.70 -6.05
C GLN A 33 36.29 -6.18 -6.37
N GLU A 34 35.94 -6.63 -7.60
CA GLU A 34 35.86 -8.04 -7.98
C GLU A 34 36.91 -8.42 -9.07
N GLY A 35 37.60 -7.42 -9.64
CA GLY A 35 38.62 -7.58 -10.67
C GLY A 35 38.11 -7.53 -12.10
N SER A 36 39.03 -7.28 -13.07
CA SER A 36 38.72 -7.07 -14.48
C SER A 36 38.08 -8.30 -15.13
N ALA A 37 38.48 -9.51 -14.77
CA ALA A 37 37.98 -10.75 -15.36
C ALA A 37 36.47 -10.94 -15.06
N VAL A 38 36.05 -10.66 -13.84
CA VAL A 38 34.62 -10.74 -13.44
C VAL A 38 33.82 -9.61 -14.12
N PHE A 39 34.35 -8.41 -14.18
CA PHE A 39 33.74 -7.29 -14.91
C PHE A 39 33.50 -7.64 -16.37
N GLU A 40 34.47 -8.28 -17.07
CA GLU A 40 34.30 -8.68 -18.45
C GLU A 40 33.16 -9.71 -18.64
N ILE A 41 33.01 -10.64 -17.70
CA ILE A 41 31.87 -11.57 -17.69
C ILE A 41 30.56 -10.82 -17.57
N VAL A 42 30.42 -9.94 -16.59
CA VAL A 42 29.20 -9.11 -16.38
C VAL A 42 28.88 -8.32 -17.65
N GLU A 43 29.89 -7.71 -18.27
CA GLU A 43 29.72 -6.88 -19.48
C GLU A 43 29.34 -7.74 -20.70
N ARG A 44 29.93 -8.90 -20.90
CA ARG A 44 29.51 -9.83 -21.96
C ARG A 44 28.09 -10.31 -21.78
N VAL A 45 27.72 -10.72 -20.58
CA VAL A 45 26.33 -11.12 -20.28
C VAL A 45 25.37 -9.97 -20.60
N ARG A 46 25.70 -8.76 -20.18
CA ARG A 46 24.88 -7.55 -20.45
C ARG A 46 24.72 -7.31 -21.95
N GLN A 47 25.83 -7.30 -22.71
CA GLN A 47 25.82 -7.04 -24.15
C GLN A 47 25.02 -8.10 -24.91
N THR A 48 25.18 -9.38 -24.56
CA THR A 48 24.46 -10.48 -25.17
C THR A 48 22.96 -10.40 -24.84
N ALA A 49 22.59 -10.07 -23.60
CA ALA A 49 21.19 -9.89 -23.19
C ALA A 49 20.52 -8.68 -23.89
N VAL A 50 21.24 -7.55 -24.02
CA VAL A 50 20.76 -6.38 -24.78
C VAL A 50 20.55 -6.71 -26.26
N ARG A 51 21.48 -7.45 -26.90
CA ARG A 51 21.33 -7.89 -28.29
C ARG A 51 20.11 -8.80 -28.45
N PHE A 52 19.92 -9.75 -27.55
CA PHE A 52 18.75 -10.62 -27.58
C PHE A 52 17.43 -9.82 -27.43
N ALA A 53 17.37 -8.91 -26.44
CA ALA A 53 16.16 -8.12 -26.20
C ALA A 53 15.81 -7.16 -27.34
N ARG A 54 16.84 -6.61 -28.03
CA ARG A 54 16.64 -5.67 -29.14
C ARG A 54 16.28 -6.36 -30.45
N ASP A 55 16.99 -7.44 -30.78
CA ASP A 55 16.96 -8.02 -32.13
C ASP A 55 16.14 -9.33 -32.15
N GLY A 56 15.72 -9.86 -31.00
CA GLY A 56 15.03 -11.17 -30.87
C GLY A 56 15.88 -12.36 -31.35
N ASP A 57 17.22 -12.19 -31.39
CA ASP A 57 18.16 -13.16 -31.97
C ASP A 57 18.23 -14.45 -31.14
N PRO A 58 17.75 -15.62 -31.69
CA PRO A 58 17.83 -16.88 -31.01
C PRO A 58 19.27 -17.34 -30.70
N ALA A 59 20.25 -16.90 -31.51
CA ALA A 59 21.64 -17.22 -31.29
C ALA A 59 22.22 -16.49 -30.08
N ALA A 60 21.80 -15.23 -29.87
CA ALA A 60 22.16 -14.48 -28.66
C ALA A 60 21.58 -15.11 -27.38
N ARG A 61 20.39 -15.72 -27.46
CA ARG A 61 19.80 -16.47 -26.35
C ARG A 61 20.61 -17.71 -26.00
N ALA A 62 21.01 -18.50 -27.02
CA ALA A 62 21.84 -19.69 -26.80
C ALA A 62 23.22 -19.30 -26.24
N GLU A 63 23.81 -18.20 -26.75
CA GLU A 63 25.07 -17.65 -26.24
C GLU A 63 24.92 -17.20 -24.77
N LEU A 64 23.80 -16.56 -24.39
CA LEU A 64 23.54 -16.15 -23.01
C LEU A 64 23.52 -17.37 -22.06
N ALA A 65 22.82 -18.44 -22.45
CA ALA A 65 22.80 -19.67 -21.68
C ALA A 65 24.22 -20.27 -21.55
N ALA A 66 24.96 -20.36 -22.66
CA ALA A 66 26.33 -20.88 -22.65
C ALA A 66 27.30 -20.06 -21.81
N LEU A 67 27.06 -18.76 -21.64
CA LEU A 67 27.84 -17.87 -20.77
C LEU A 67 27.50 -18.06 -19.29
N LEU A 68 26.23 -18.31 -18.97
CA LEU A 68 25.73 -18.35 -17.59
C LEU A 68 25.86 -19.74 -16.93
N ASP A 69 25.62 -20.81 -17.70
CA ASP A 69 25.60 -22.19 -17.17
C ASP A 69 26.94 -22.63 -16.53
N PRO A 70 28.15 -22.31 -17.08
CA PRO A 70 29.40 -22.75 -16.51
C PRO A 70 29.96 -21.87 -15.37
N LEU A 71 29.25 -20.82 -14.94
CA LEU A 71 29.74 -19.90 -13.93
C LEU A 71 30.00 -20.60 -12.59
N SER A 72 31.12 -20.24 -11.94
CA SER A 72 31.37 -20.63 -10.56
C SER A 72 30.33 -20.02 -9.62
N ARG A 73 30.14 -20.59 -8.44
CA ARG A 73 29.19 -20.12 -7.41
C ARG A 73 29.47 -18.66 -7.04
N ASP A 74 30.71 -18.28 -6.85
CA ASP A 74 31.12 -16.94 -6.48
C ASP A 74 30.82 -15.93 -7.61
N THR A 75 31.22 -16.28 -8.84
CA THR A 75 30.93 -15.46 -10.02
C THR A 75 29.41 -15.31 -10.23
N THR A 76 28.65 -16.38 -10.06
CA THR A 76 27.18 -16.34 -10.14
C THR A 76 26.58 -15.31 -9.16
N GLN A 77 27.03 -15.32 -7.89
CA GLN A 77 26.55 -14.34 -6.92
C GLN A 77 26.91 -12.91 -7.30
N ILE A 78 28.12 -12.68 -7.80
CA ILE A 78 28.57 -11.35 -8.21
C ILE A 78 27.72 -10.85 -9.41
N VAL A 79 27.48 -11.72 -10.41
CA VAL A 79 26.63 -11.38 -11.56
C VAL A 79 25.23 -11.05 -11.10
N VAL A 80 24.61 -11.90 -10.25
CA VAL A 80 23.26 -11.64 -9.70
C VAL A 80 23.22 -10.30 -8.95
N ARG A 81 24.23 -9.99 -8.13
CA ARG A 81 24.31 -8.70 -7.42
C ARG A 81 24.44 -7.52 -8.38
N ALA A 82 25.30 -7.63 -9.38
CA ALA A 82 25.53 -6.55 -10.34
C ALA A 82 24.25 -6.18 -11.09
N PHE A 83 23.52 -7.18 -11.60
CA PHE A 83 22.24 -6.95 -12.30
C PHE A 83 21.14 -6.46 -11.34
N SER A 84 21.08 -7.00 -10.11
CA SER A 84 20.12 -6.55 -9.11
C SER A 84 20.31 -5.08 -8.71
N TYR A 85 21.55 -4.66 -8.45
CA TYR A 85 21.85 -3.25 -8.16
C TYR A 85 21.61 -2.36 -9.37
N PHE A 86 21.96 -2.82 -10.58
CA PHE A 86 21.65 -2.04 -11.77
C PHE A 86 20.14 -1.76 -11.92
N LEU A 87 19.29 -2.76 -11.70
CA LEU A 87 17.84 -2.59 -11.75
C LEU A 87 17.33 -1.59 -10.69
N GLN A 88 17.91 -1.61 -9.48
CA GLN A 88 17.57 -0.64 -8.45
C GLN A 88 18.01 0.78 -8.83
N LEU A 89 19.20 0.95 -9.37
CA LEU A 89 19.71 2.24 -9.86
C LEU A 89 18.87 2.78 -11.04
N ALA A 90 18.48 1.90 -11.97
CA ALA A 90 17.60 2.26 -13.07
C ALA A 90 16.22 2.73 -12.56
N ASN A 91 15.68 2.06 -11.52
CA ASN A 91 14.43 2.49 -10.89
C ASN A 91 14.54 3.90 -10.28
N ILE A 92 15.67 4.21 -9.61
CA ILE A 92 15.92 5.55 -9.05
C ILE A 92 15.97 6.60 -10.18
N ALA A 93 16.70 6.30 -11.26
CA ALA A 93 16.79 7.20 -12.41
C ALA A 93 15.43 7.46 -13.07
N GLU A 94 14.60 6.41 -13.22
CA GLU A 94 13.22 6.54 -13.75
C GLU A 94 12.34 7.40 -12.84
N ASP A 95 12.39 7.20 -11.54
CA ASP A 95 11.59 7.96 -10.56
C ASP A 95 11.98 9.44 -10.58
N GLU A 96 13.27 9.76 -10.62
CA GLU A 96 13.76 11.14 -10.76
C GLU A 96 13.40 11.73 -12.12
N HIS A 97 13.43 10.94 -13.19
CA HIS A 97 13.00 11.40 -14.50
C HIS A 97 11.51 11.75 -14.52
N HIS A 98 10.65 11.00 -13.83
CA HIS A 98 9.24 11.36 -13.68
C HIS A 98 9.05 12.68 -12.93
N VAL A 99 9.83 12.95 -11.89
CA VAL A 99 9.84 14.22 -11.16
C VAL A 99 10.30 15.36 -12.10
N ARG A 100 11.38 15.14 -12.84
CA ARG A 100 11.92 16.08 -13.84
C ARG A 100 10.88 16.45 -14.91
N ARG A 101 10.24 15.46 -15.52
CA ARG A 101 9.20 15.68 -16.53
C ARG A 101 8.00 16.47 -16.00
N ARG A 102 7.57 16.17 -14.77
CA ARG A 102 6.51 16.94 -14.13
C ARG A 102 6.93 18.39 -13.93
N ARG A 103 8.11 18.63 -13.39
CA ARG A 103 8.64 19.97 -13.18
C ARG A 103 8.74 20.75 -14.52
N ALA A 104 9.22 20.11 -15.57
CA ALA A 104 9.30 20.71 -16.90
C ALA A 104 7.91 21.08 -17.45
N HIS A 105 6.90 20.23 -17.27
CA HIS A 105 5.51 20.49 -17.62
C HIS A 105 4.93 21.69 -16.85
N ASP A 106 5.16 21.73 -15.53
CA ASP A 106 4.70 22.84 -14.68
C ASP A 106 5.38 24.17 -15.07
N LEU A 107 6.69 24.15 -15.38
CA LEU A 107 7.45 25.33 -15.82
C LEU A 107 7.02 25.83 -17.20
N ALA A 108 6.57 24.93 -18.09
CA ALA A 108 6.01 25.28 -19.39
C ALA A 108 4.61 25.90 -19.32
N GLY A 109 3.97 25.91 -18.14
CA GLY A 109 2.59 26.36 -17.98
C GLY A 109 1.58 25.49 -18.73
N SER A 110 1.91 24.22 -18.97
CA SER A 110 1.03 23.25 -19.63
C SER A 110 -0.25 23.01 -18.81
N PRO A 111 -1.35 22.54 -19.42
CA PRO A 111 -2.62 22.27 -18.71
C PRO A 111 -2.43 21.32 -17.53
N PRO A 112 -3.22 21.47 -16.46
CA PRO A 112 -3.13 20.60 -15.28
C PRO A 112 -3.25 19.13 -15.67
N ARG A 113 -2.36 18.29 -15.11
CA ARG A 113 -2.33 16.84 -15.39
C ARG A 113 -3.44 16.11 -14.66
N GLU A 114 -3.95 15.06 -15.29
CA GLU A 114 -4.85 14.11 -14.63
C GLU A 114 -4.32 13.65 -13.26
N GLY A 115 -5.21 13.55 -12.31
CA GLY A 115 -4.90 13.20 -10.93
C GLY A 115 -4.22 14.30 -10.13
N SER A 116 -4.07 15.52 -10.65
CA SER A 116 -3.75 16.70 -9.83
C SER A 116 -5.03 17.29 -9.23
N LEU A 117 -4.90 17.91 -8.06
CA LEU A 117 -6.06 18.56 -7.43
C LEU A 117 -6.60 19.71 -8.29
N VAL A 118 -5.72 20.43 -8.99
CA VAL A 118 -6.14 21.51 -9.92
C VAL A 118 -7.00 20.93 -11.04
N HIS A 119 -6.57 19.81 -11.66
CA HIS A 119 -7.34 19.14 -12.71
C HIS A 119 -8.72 18.70 -12.18
N ALA A 120 -8.78 18.08 -10.99
CA ALA A 120 -10.03 17.66 -10.39
C ALA A 120 -10.97 18.87 -10.15
N LEU A 121 -10.45 19.99 -9.62
CA LEU A 121 -11.23 21.20 -9.40
C LEU A 121 -11.71 21.83 -10.72
N ASP A 122 -10.92 21.75 -11.80
CA ASP A 122 -11.33 22.20 -13.13
C ASP A 122 -12.49 21.34 -13.68
N ARG A 123 -12.39 20.02 -13.52
CA ARG A 123 -13.46 19.07 -13.88
C ARG A 123 -14.76 19.31 -13.10
N LEU A 124 -14.66 19.64 -11.81
CA LEU A 124 -15.83 20.00 -11.00
C LEU A 124 -16.49 21.29 -11.51
N ALA A 125 -15.68 22.27 -11.89
CA ALA A 125 -16.22 23.53 -12.44
C ALA A 125 -16.87 23.32 -13.81
N GLU A 126 -16.27 22.49 -14.70
CA GLU A 126 -16.87 22.09 -15.98
C GLU A 126 -18.21 21.36 -15.79
N SER A 127 -18.34 20.59 -14.70
CA SER A 127 -19.56 19.89 -14.30
C SER A 127 -20.53 20.75 -13.50
N ALA A 128 -20.27 22.05 -13.36
CA ALA A 128 -21.09 23.01 -12.60
C ALA A 128 -21.38 22.61 -11.15
N VAL A 129 -20.43 21.93 -10.49
CA VAL A 129 -20.55 21.55 -9.09
C VAL A 129 -20.49 22.78 -8.20
N ALA A 130 -21.48 22.94 -7.31
CA ALA A 130 -21.57 24.08 -6.41
C ALA A 130 -20.43 24.11 -5.36
N PRO A 131 -19.91 25.29 -4.98
CA PRO A 131 -18.86 25.41 -3.97
C PRO A 131 -19.24 24.78 -2.62
N GLU A 132 -20.52 24.80 -2.26
CA GLU A 132 -21.07 24.20 -1.04
C GLU A 132 -20.91 22.68 -1.05
N ALA A 133 -21.12 22.04 -2.19
CA ALA A 133 -20.93 20.59 -2.33
C ALA A 133 -19.44 20.20 -2.15
N VAL A 134 -18.53 21.05 -2.64
CA VAL A 134 -17.09 20.87 -2.40
C VAL A 134 -16.75 21.05 -0.91
N ALA A 135 -17.36 22.02 -0.23
CA ALA A 135 -17.17 22.24 1.19
C ALA A 135 -17.74 21.06 2.02
N ASP A 136 -18.91 20.55 1.66
CA ASP A 136 -19.52 19.38 2.27
C ASP A 136 -18.71 18.11 2.06
N PHE A 137 -18.10 17.95 0.89
CA PHE A 137 -17.15 16.88 0.64
C PHE A 137 -16.00 16.93 1.66
N PHE A 138 -15.28 18.06 1.74
CA PHE A 138 -14.15 18.18 2.66
C PHE A 138 -14.53 18.05 4.13
N ALA A 139 -15.75 18.44 4.50
CA ALA A 139 -16.24 18.28 5.87
C ALA A 139 -16.36 16.82 6.30
N ARG A 140 -16.64 15.90 5.35
CA ARG A 140 -16.88 14.48 5.60
C ARG A 140 -15.84 13.55 4.97
N ALA A 141 -14.92 14.09 4.18
CA ALA A 141 -13.94 13.31 3.43
C ALA A 141 -13.04 12.46 4.33
N LEU A 142 -12.77 11.25 3.85
CA LEU A 142 -11.74 10.36 4.39
C LEU A 142 -10.95 9.70 3.25
N VAL A 143 -9.68 10.06 3.14
CA VAL A 143 -8.73 9.39 2.25
C VAL A 143 -7.71 8.68 3.14
N ALA A 144 -7.78 7.35 3.18
CA ALA A 144 -7.01 6.57 4.14
C ALA A 144 -6.21 5.45 3.48
N PRO A 145 -4.99 5.74 3.00
CA PRO A 145 -4.04 4.69 2.67
C PRO A 145 -3.58 3.99 3.95
N VAL A 146 -3.58 2.66 3.93
CA VAL A 146 -3.25 1.81 5.07
C VAL A 146 -2.00 0.99 4.77
N LEU A 147 -0.93 1.24 5.51
CA LEU A 147 0.35 0.58 5.33
C LEU A 147 0.29 -0.87 5.83
N THR A 148 0.74 -1.82 5.01
CA THR A 148 0.80 -3.23 5.37
C THR A 148 2.23 -3.74 5.36
N ALA A 149 2.54 -4.71 6.23
CA ALA A 149 3.80 -5.43 6.15
C ALA A 149 3.78 -6.40 4.96
N HIS A 150 4.87 -6.44 4.20
CA HIS A 150 5.00 -7.36 3.08
C HIS A 150 6.16 -8.34 3.29
N PRO A 151 5.96 -9.64 3.01
CA PRO A 151 6.99 -10.64 3.24
C PRO A 151 8.12 -10.63 2.22
N THR A 152 8.04 -9.86 1.13
CA THR A 152 8.99 -9.95 0.00
C THR A 152 9.88 -8.73 -0.20
N GLU A 153 9.60 -7.58 0.43
CA GLU A 153 10.34 -6.35 0.15
C GLU A 153 10.52 -5.44 1.38
N VAL A 154 11.03 -5.97 2.48
CA VAL A 154 11.48 -5.09 3.56
C VAL A 154 12.93 -4.68 3.32
N GLN A 155 13.10 -3.57 2.63
CA GLN A 155 14.42 -2.97 2.44
C GLN A 155 15.00 -2.53 3.80
N ARG A 156 16.31 -2.63 3.94
CA ARG A 156 17.01 -2.11 5.13
C ARG A 156 16.94 -0.58 5.11
N GLN A 157 16.72 0.03 6.27
CA GLN A 157 16.70 1.51 6.39
C GLN A 157 17.95 2.16 5.80
N SER A 158 19.12 1.52 5.93
CA SER A 158 20.36 2.00 5.32
C SER A 158 20.31 2.02 3.80
N LEU A 159 19.64 1.03 3.17
CA LEU A 159 19.46 1.02 1.71
C LEU A 159 18.46 2.08 1.26
N ILE A 160 17.33 2.24 1.96
CA ILE A 160 16.34 3.30 1.67
C ILE A 160 17.01 4.68 1.74
N ARG A 161 17.81 4.92 2.78
CA ARG A 161 18.56 6.18 2.91
C ARG A 161 19.54 6.38 1.75
N ASN A 162 20.32 5.36 1.42
CA ASN A 162 21.29 5.43 0.33
C ASN A 162 20.58 5.66 -1.04
N HIS A 163 19.45 5.00 -1.30
CA HIS A 163 18.66 5.24 -2.51
C HIS A 163 18.15 6.69 -2.59
N ARG A 164 17.72 7.25 -1.47
CA ARG A 164 17.32 8.65 -1.40
C ARG A 164 18.50 9.59 -1.65
N ASP A 165 19.67 9.30 -1.08
CA ASP A 165 20.87 10.11 -1.29
C ASP A 165 21.30 10.10 -2.77
N LEU A 166 21.20 8.93 -3.45
CA LEU A 166 21.41 8.82 -4.90
C LEU A 166 20.38 9.64 -5.70
N ALA A 167 19.10 9.55 -5.35
CA ALA A 167 18.03 10.34 -5.96
C ALA A 167 18.30 11.85 -5.82
N HIS A 168 18.69 12.28 -4.62
CA HIS A 168 19.03 13.68 -4.36
C HIS A 168 20.24 14.16 -5.17
N LEU A 169 21.28 13.33 -5.33
CA LEU A 169 22.44 13.65 -6.13
C LEU A 169 22.09 13.81 -7.62
N LEU A 170 21.18 12.97 -8.15
CA LEU A 170 20.66 13.12 -9.52
C LEU A 170 19.80 14.40 -9.67
N ASP A 171 18.94 14.70 -8.69
CA ASP A 171 18.12 15.91 -8.68
C ASP A 171 18.98 17.18 -8.63
N GLN A 172 20.08 17.19 -7.85
CA GLN A 172 21.05 18.29 -7.85
C GLN A 172 21.65 18.53 -9.24
N ARG A 173 22.05 17.48 -9.96
CA ARG A 173 22.60 17.60 -11.32
C ARG A 173 21.60 18.24 -12.31
N GLU A 174 20.33 18.01 -12.10
CA GLU A 174 19.27 18.58 -12.93
C GLU A 174 18.96 20.03 -12.59
N ARG A 175 18.83 20.34 -11.31
CA ARG A 175 18.37 21.66 -10.85
C ARG A 175 19.45 22.72 -10.81
N LEU A 176 20.70 22.32 -10.58
CA LEU A 176 21.79 23.23 -10.41
C LEU A 176 22.65 23.28 -11.69
N ARG A 177 23.08 24.50 -12.07
CA ARG A 177 24.15 24.66 -13.03
C ARG A 177 25.48 24.50 -12.28
N MET A 178 26.00 23.28 -12.29
CA MET A 178 27.22 22.94 -11.57
C MET A 178 28.47 23.50 -12.24
N THR A 179 29.44 23.90 -11.45
CA THR A 179 30.81 24.13 -11.90
C THR A 179 31.50 22.79 -12.13
N PRO A 180 32.62 22.74 -12.90
CA PRO A 180 33.37 21.50 -13.09
C PRO A 180 33.84 20.83 -11.78
N GLU A 181 34.12 21.61 -10.74
CA GLU A 181 34.52 21.11 -9.41
C GLU A 181 33.31 20.45 -8.71
N GLU A 182 32.14 21.09 -8.72
CA GLU A 182 30.90 20.53 -8.15
C GLU A 182 30.45 19.27 -8.91
N GLU A 183 30.65 19.20 -10.24
CA GLU A 183 30.38 17.97 -11.03
C GLU A 183 31.27 16.79 -10.57
N VAL A 184 32.54 17.05 -10.35
CA VAL A 184 33.48 16.03 -9.83
C VAL A 184 33.13 15.60 -8.43
N GLU A 185 32.76 16.52 -7.54
CA GLU A 185 32.32 16.21 -6.17
C GLU A 185 31.00 15.41 -6.16
N ASN A 186 30.05 15.77 -7.00
CA ASN A 186 28.80 15.04 -7.15
C ASN A 186 29.05 13.63 -7.68
N GLU A 187 29.91 13.44 -8.69
CA GLU A 187 30.24 12.11 -9.23
C GLU A 187 31.00 11.26 -8.18
N LEU A 188 31.87 11.86 -7.38
CA LEU A 188 32.54 11.20 -6.27
C LEU A 188 31.51 10.74 -5.22
N SER A 189 30.53 11.57 -4.91
CA SER A 189 29.44 11.26 -3.97
C SER A 189 28.55 10.10 -4.49
N LEU A 190 28.22 10.10 -5.78
CA LEU A 190 27.53 8.99 -6.45
C LEU A 190 28.34 7.70 -6.38
N THR A 191 29.66 7.80 -6.61
CA THR A 191 30.58 6.66 -6.52
C THR A 191 30.62 6.08 -5.12
N ASN A 192 30.72 6.93 -4.10
CA ASN A 192 30.71 6.53 -2.68
C ASN A 192 29.38 5.87 -2.30
N ALA A 193 28.26 6.39 -2.76
CA ALA A 193 26.95 5.81 -2.50
C ALA A 193 26.80 4.43 -3.17
N ILE A 194 27.22 4.27 -4.42
CA ILE A 194 27.18 2.98 -5.14
C ILE A 194 28.15 1.98 -4.53
N LEU A 195 29.35 2.40 -4.15
CA LEU A 195 30.32 1.55 -3.44
C LEU A 195 29.76 1.08 -2.09
N THR A 196 29.08 1.97 -1.36
CA THR A 196 28.39 1.64 -0.10
C THR A 196 27.32 0.59 -0.33
N LEU A 197 26.49 0.73 -1.40
CA LEU A 197 25.53 -0.31 -1.79
C LEU A 197 26.24 -1.64 -2.10
N TRP A 198 27.30 -1.60 -2.89
CA TRP A 198 28.04 -2.79 -3.29
C TRP A 198 28.61 -3.55 -2.10
N GLN A 199 29.16 -2.86 -1.11
CA GLN A 199 29.71 -3.44 0.11
C GLN A 199 28.67 -3.73 1.20
N SER A 200 27.42 -3.30 1.02
CA SER A 200 26.32 -3.58 1.95
C SER A 200 25.63 -4.90 1.63
N ARG A 201 25.21 -5.62 2.66
CA ARG A 201 24.37 -6.81 2.46
C ARG A 201 22.98 -6.40 1.98
N MET A 202 22.58 -6.86 0.81
CA MET A 202 21.22 -6.66 0.29
C MET A 202 20.20 -7.44 1.12
N LEU A 203 20.50 -8.67 1.46
CA LEU A 203 19.63 -9.56 2.22
C LEU A 203 19.94 -9.49 3.73
N ARG A 204 18.90 -9.66 4.53
CA ARG A 204 19.03 -9.74 5.99
C ARG A 204 19.50 -11.15 6.41
N PRO A 205 20.45 -11.25 7.36
CA PRO A 205 20.91 -12.54 7.86
C PRO A 205 19.92 -13.21 8.81
N VAL A 206 19.02 -12.44 9.41
CA VAL A 206 18.05 -12.89 10.41
C VAL A 206 16.65 -12.47 9.98
N ARG A 207 15.68 -13.34 10.26
CA ARG A 207 14.25 -13.06 10.01
C ARG A 207 13.80 -11.85 10.80
N LEU A 208 12.97 -11.00 10.15
CA LEU A 208 12.39 -9.83 10.78
C LEU A 208 11.43 -10.23 11.91
N LYS A 209 11.47 -9.46 12.99
CA LYS A 209 10.45 -9.44 14.01
C LYS A 209 9.39 -8.38 13.65
N VAL A 210 8.19 -8.52 14.20
CA VAL A 210 7.10 -7.54 13.98
C VAL A 210 7.54 -6.11 14.32
N LEU A 211 8.30 -5.91 15.40
CA LEU A 211 8.79 -4.58 15.77
C LEU A 211 9.82 -4.00 14.78
N ASP A 212 10.52 -4.83 14.02
CA ASP A 212 11.41 -4.33 12.95
C ASP A 212 10.59 -3.83 11.75
N GLU A 213 9.46 -4.50 11.46
CA GLU A 213 8.49 -4.04 10.46
C GLU A 213 7.83 -2.72 10.89
N VAL A 214 7.45 -2.59 12.18
CA VAL A 214 6.94 -1.34 12.75
C VAL A 214 7.93 -0.20 12.56
N LYS A 215 9.20 -0.39 12.92
CA LYS A 215 10.24 0.63 12.74
C LYS A 215 10.44 0.99 11.27
N SER A 216 10.34 0.02 10.37
CA SER A 216 10.41 0.26 8.93
C SER A 216 9.23 1.09 8.43
N GLY A 217 8.00 0.81 8.90
CA GLY A 217 6.81 1.60 8.60
C GLY A 217 6.93 3.04 9.09
N ILE A 218 7.43 3.25 10.31
CA ILE A 218 7.66 4.60 10.89
C ILE A 218 8.65 5.42 10.07
N THR A 219 9.59 4.78 9.37
CA THR A 219 10.57 5.50 8.52
C THR A 219 9.87 6.34 7.45
N TYR A 220 8.81 5.86 6.83
CA TYR A 220 8.07 6.61 5.80
C TYR A 220 7.36 7.85 6.37
N PHE A 221 6.98 7.83 7.66
CA PHE A 221 6.47 9.03 8.33
C PHE A 221 7.56 10.08 8.46
N LYS A 222 8.76 9.69 8.89
CA LYS A 222 9.90 10.60 9.06
C LYS A 222 10.39 11.18 7.73
N GLU A 223 10.47 10.34 6.71
CA GLU A 223 11.03 10.73 5.42
C GLU A 223 10.03 11.51 4.55
N THR A 224 8.75 11.19 4.62
CA THR A 224 7.74 11.74 3.70
C THR A 224 6.54 12.37 4.40
N PHE A 225 5.78 11.59 5.21
CA PHE A 225 4.46 12.04 5.63
C PHE A 225 4.47 13.25 6.56
N PHE A 226 5.43 13.38 7.47
CA PHE A 226 5.53 14.53 8.39
C PHE A 226 5.65 15.86 7.66
N ASN A 227 6.32 15.88 6.53
CA ASN A 227 6.53 17.09 5.75
C ASN A 227 5.47 17.27 4.65
N GLU A 228 5.24 16.22 3.85
CA GLU A 228 4.47 16.36 2.62
C GLU A 228 2.96 16.38 2.86
N LEU A 229 2.46 15.69 3.90
CA LEU A 229 1.03 15.71 4.18
C LEU A 229 0.55 17.10 4.67
N PRO A 230 1.22 17.77 5.64
CA PRO A 230 0.88 19.15 5.97
C PRO A 230 0.99 20.14 4.79
N ARG A 231 1.98 19.96 3.91
CA ARG A 231 2.13 20.76 2.69
C ARG A 231 0.95 20.59 1.73
N LEU A 232 0.51 19.34 1.53
CA LEU A 232 -0.65 19.04 0.69
C LEU A 232 -1.93 19.73 1.21
N TYR A 233 -2.16 19.75 2.53
CA TYR A 233 -3.29 20.48 3.11
C TYR A 233 -3.20 22.00 2.86
N ILE A 234 -1.99 22.56 2.98
CA ILE A 234 -1.77 23.99 2.74
C ILE A 234 -2.02 24.32 1.27
N GLN A 235 -1.51 23.50 0.37
CA GLN A 235 -1.70 23.63 -1.08
C GLN A 235 -3.18 23.49 -1.46
N ALA A 236 -3.87 22.49 -0.93
CA ALA A 236 -5.29 22.29 -1.17
C ALA A 236 -6.12 23.50 -0.70
N ALA A 237 -5.85 24.02 0.48
CA ALA A 237 -6.54 25.22 0.98
C ALA A 237 -6.27 26.46 0.09
N GLN A 238 -5.06 26.61 -0.43
CA GLN A 238 -4.72 27.71 -1.36
C GLN A 238 -5.45 27.58 -2.69
N GLN A 239 -5.45 26.39 -3.28
CA GLN A 239 -6.12 26.13 -4.55
C GLN A 239 -7.64 26.34 -4.43
N LEU A 240 -8.25 25.86 -3.34
CA LEU A 240 -9.67 26.10 -3.05
C LEU A 240 -9.98 27.58 -2.87
N HIS A 241 -9.13 28.31 -2.14
CA HIS A 241 -9.32 29.76 -1.97
C HIS A 241 -9.17 30.52 -3.29
N THR A 242 -8.21 30.15 -4.14
CA THR A 242 -8.05 30.75 -5.46
C THR A 242 -9.26 30.48 -6.36
N ARG A 243 -9.83 29.28 -6.30
CA ARG A 243 -10.96 28.88 -7.15
C ARG A 243 -12.30 29.43 -6.63
N TYR A 244 -12.47 29.49 -5.30
CA TYR A 244 -13.70 29.90 -4.61
C TYR A 244 -13.34 30.93 -3.53
N PRO A 245 -13.01 32.19 -3.90
CA PRO A 245 -12.50 33.19 -2.96
C PRO A 245 -13.53 33.66 -1.93
N GLU A 246 -14.82 33.52 -2.22
CA GLU A 246 -15.91 33.90 -1.30
C GLU A 246 -16.10 32.90 -0.16
N GLN A 247 -15.50 31.70 -0.25
CA GLN A 247 -15.69 30.62 0.70
C GLN A 247 -14.55 30.58 1.71
N ILE A 248 -14.89 30.36 2.99
CA ILE A 248 -13.89 30.13 4.04
C ILE A 248 -13.57 28.64 4.14
N TRP A 249 -12.36 28.27 3.77
CA TRP A 249 -11.91 26.89 3.75
C TRP A 249 -11.24 26.46 5.07
N ALA A 250 -12.02 25.87 5.98
CA ALA A 250 -11.52 25.21 7.19
C ALA A 250 -11.44 23.70 6.93
N LEU A 251 -10.32 23.25 6.37
CA LEU A 251 -10.15 21.81 6.04
C LEU A 251 -9.95 20.97 7.31
N PRO A 252 -10.86 20.06 7.66
CA PRO A 252 -10.66 19.05 8.70
C PRO A 252 -9.58 18.06 8.29
N PRO A 253 -9.13 17.17 9.19
CA PRO A 253 -8.17 16.11 8.84
C PRO A 253 -8.87 15.01 8.02
N PHE A 254 -8.86 15.15 6.70
CA PHE A 254 -9.46 14.18 5.77
C PHE A 254 -8.47 13.08 5.33
N PHE A 255 -7.15 13.25 5.51
CA PHE A 255 -6.18 12.18 5.34
C PHE A 255 -5.92 11.47 6.67
N ARG A 256 -5.93 10.12 6.62
CA ARG A 256 -5.52 9.26 7.74
C ARG A 256 -4.63 8.13 7.21
N ILE A 257 -3.33 8.25 7.43
CA ILE A 257 -2.39 7.18 7.09
C ILE A 257 -2.52 6.10 8.15
N GLY A 258 -3.24 5.03 7.84
CA GLY A 258 -3.42 3.88 8.75
C GLY A 258 -2.30 2.85 8.62
N THR A 259 -2.32 1.85 9.51
CA THR A 259 -1.39 0.71 9.41
C THR A 259 -2.01 -0.57 9.98
N TRP A 260 -1.59 -1.70 9.40
CA TRP A 260 -1.83 -3.05 9.93
C TRP A 260 -0.63 -3.59 10.69
N ILE A 261 0.52 -2.93 10.56
CA ILE A 261 1.79 -3.41 11.14
C ILE A 261 1.69 -3.34 12.67
N GLY A 262 1.74 -4.49 13.32
CA GLY A 262 1.57 -4.63 14.76
C GLY A 262 0.13 -4.83 15.24
N GLY A 263 -0.88 -4.83 14.32
CA GLY A 263 -2.29 -5.09 14.63
C GLY A 263 -2.90 -6.29 13.92
N ASP A 264 -2.27 -6.74 12.83
CA ASP A 264 -2.77 -7.82 11.99
C ASP A 264 -2.30 -9.18 12.50
N ARG A 265 -3.23 -9.96 13.06
CA ARG A 265 -3.00 -11.29 13.65
C ARG A 265 -3.40 -12.44 12.72
N ASP A 266 -4.11 -12.17 11.62
CA ASP A 266 -4.55 -13.21 10.71
C ASP A 266 -3.37 -14.05 10.21
N GLY A 267 -3.24 -15.26 10.78
CA GLY A 267 -2.13 -16.19 10.56
C GLY A 267 -0.74 -15.62 10.93
N ASN A 268 -0.66 -14.66 11.84
CA ASN A 268 0.59 -14.16 12.40
C ASN A 268 0.58 -14.28 13.94
N PRO A 269 1.04 -15.39 14.51
CA PRO A 269 1.01 -15.63 15.95
C PRO A 269 1.98 -14.72 16.73
N PHE A 270 2.85 -13.97 16.04
CA PHE A 270 3.84 -13.10 16.68
C PHE A 270 3.28 -11.70 17.00
N VAL A 271 2.06 -11.37 16.58
CA VAL A 271 1.37 -10.14 16.95
C VAL A 271 0.57 -10.39 18.23
N THR A 272 1.17 -10.06 19.35
CA THR A 272 0.59 -10.23 20.71
C THR A 272 0.17 -8.89 21.31
N ALA A 273 -0.49 -8.92 22.47
CA ALA A 273 -0.85 -7.72 23.21
C ALA A 273 0.37 -6.85 23.57
N GLU A 274 1.51 -7.47 23.90
CA GLU A 274 2.76 -6.78 24.19
C GLU A 274 3.32 -6.09 22.95
N ILE A 275 3.27 -6.76 21.79
CA ILE A 275 3.69 -6.19 20.50
C ILE A 275 2.79 -5.01 20.14
N LEU A 276 1.48 -5.10 20.36
CA LEU A 276 0.56 -3.99 20.10
C LEU A 276 0.87 -2.77 20.99
N ARG A 277 1.16 -2.99 22.29
CA ARG A 277 1.58 -1.92 23.22
C ARG A 277 2.86 -1.25 22.76
N GLU A 278 3.86 -2.05 22.42
CA GLU A 278 5.16 -1.52 21.97
C GLU A 278 5.05 -0.83 20.62
N THR A 279 4.18 -1.28 19.71
CA THR A 279 3.91 -0.64 18.44
C THR A 279 3.39 0.78 18.64
N LEU A 280 2.35 0.97 19.45
CA LEU A 280 1.81 2.30 19.74
C LEU A 280 2.79 3.19 20.48
N ARG A 281 3.58 2.63 21.41
CA ARG A 281 4.65 3.37 22.09
C ARG A 281 5.69 3.91 21.08
N LEU A 282 6.15 3.08 20.13
CA LEU A 282 7.11 3.50 19.10
C LEU A 282 6.52 4.54 18.15
N GLN A 283 5.25 4.41 17.78
CA GLN A 283 4.55 5.36 16.93
C GLN A 283 4.39 6.71 17.64
N SER A 284 3.91 6.70 18.87
CA SER A 284 3.75 7.91 19.68
C SER A 284 5.07 8.62 19.91
N ALA A 285 6.10 7.88 20.28
CA ALA A 285 7.45 8.41 20.44
C ALA A 285 7.95 9.10 19.15
N ALA A 286 7.64 8.55 17.98
CA ALA A 286 8.03 9.15 16.71
C ALA A 286 7.30 10.48 16.45
N ALA A 287 5.99 10.55 16.75
CA ALA A 287 5.21 11.79 16.60
C ALA A 287 5.68 12.88 17.56
N LEU A 288 5.85 12.54 18.84
CA LEU A 288 6.25 13.51 19.87
C LEU A 288 7.68 14.02 19.64
N ASN A 289 8.62 13.16 19.23
CA ASN A 289 9.97 13.58 18.85
C ASN A 289 9.95 14.55 17.65
N HIS A 290 9.13 14.28 16.63
CA HIS A 290 8.96 15.21 15.52
C HIS A 290 8.44 16.58 15.99
N TYR A 291 7.44 16.60 16.88
CA TYR A 291 6.94 17.88 17.42
C TYR A 291 7.99 18.62 18.24
N LEU A 292 8.78 17.92 19.05
CA LEU A 292 9.88 18.51 19.81
C LEU A 292 10.92 19.17 18.90
N ASP A 293 11.32 18.48 17.82
CA ASP A 293 12.25 19.04 16.84
C ASP A 293 11.67 20.28 16.15
N GLU A 294 10.42 20.21 15.68
CA GLU A 294 9.77 21.34 15.01
C GLU A 294 9.55 22.55 15.94
N ILE A 295 9.22 22.33 17.22
CA ILE A 295 9.08 23.41 18.23
C ILE A 295 10.45 24.03 18.52
N HIS A 296 11.51 23.24 18.60
CA HIS A 296 12.87 23.76 18.80
C HIS A 296 13.32 24.67 17.64
N GLU A 297 13.17 24.19 16.41
CA GLU A 297 13.49 24.99 15.22
C GLU A 297 12.64 26.26 15.13
N LEU A 298 11.35 26.17 15.46
CA LEU A 298 10.44 27.31 15.49
C LEU A 298 10.89 28.35 16.55
N GLY A 299 11.44 27.90 17.69
CA GLY A 299 12.07 28.76 18.69
C GLY A 299 13.26 29.55 18.15
N GLY A 300 14.02 28.98 17.23
CA GLY A 300 15.09 29.66 16.49
C GLY A 300 14.57 30.67 15.46
N GLU A 301 13.43 30.38 14.83
CA GLU A 301 12.81 31.24 13.80
C GLU A 301 12.04 32.45 14.37
N LEU A 302 11.64 32.42 15.66
CA LEU A 302 10.78 33.44 16.26
C LEU A 302 11.42 34.17 17.48
N PRO A 303 12.63 34.74 17.35
CA PRO A 303 13.25 35.54 18.40
C PRO A 303 12.72 36.99 18.39
N LEU A 304 11.38 37.11 18.36
CA LEU A 304 10.72 38.42 18.20
C LEU A 304 10.67 39.14 19.53
N SER A 305 11.22 40.36 19.55
CA SER A 305 11.26 41.19 20.75
C SER A 305 9.96 41.98 20.96
N SER A 306 9.44 41.96 22.18
CA SER A 306 8.29 42.76 22.60
C SER A 306 8.55 44.27 22.55
N LEU A 307 9.81 44.68 22.40
CA LEU A 307 10.17 46.08 22.16
C LEU A 307 9.87 46.55 20.74
N LEU A 308 9.76 45.59 19.80
CA LEU A 308 9.58 45.85 18.36
C LEU A 308 8.19 45.44 17.86
N VAL A 309 7.59 44.43 18.44
CA VAL A 309 6.29 43.89 18.01
C VAL A 309 5.32 43.81 19.19
N ARG A 310 4.04 44.07 18.92
CA ARG A 310 2.99 43.90 19.94
C ARG A 310 2.57 42.43 19.96
N THR A 311 2.34 41.89 21.14
CA THR A 311 1.85 40.58 21.40
C THR A 311 0.40 40.59 21.91
N THR A 312 -0.31 39.47 21.78
CA THR A 312 -1.64 39.33 22.39
C THR A 312 -1.52 39.01 23.88
N PRO A 313 -2.49 39.41 24.73
CA PRO A 313 -2.49 39.05 26.14
C PRO A 313 -2.38 37.54 26.41
N GLU A 314 -2.98 36.72 25.54
CA GLU A 314 -2.94 35.28 25.67
C GLU A 314 -1.53 34.72 25.43
N LEU A 315 -0.79 35.27 24.46
CA LEU A 315 0.62 34.89 24.24
C LEU A 315 1.49 35.38 25.40
N ASP A 316 1.28 36.59 25.90
CA ASP A 316 2.01 37.12 27.07
C ASP A 316 1.78 36.25 28.30
N TYR A 317 0.54 35.81 28.51
CA TYR A 317 0.18 34.86 29.56
C TYR A 317 0.95 33.54 29.41
N LEU A 318 0.94 32.97 28.21
CA LEU A 318 1.66 31.72 27.91
C LEU A 318 3.16 31.86 28.14
N ALA A 319 3.77 32.98 27.70
CA ALA A 319 5.16 33.28 27.90
C ALA A 319 5.54 33.51 29.38
N ALA A 320 4.66 34.18 30.15
CA ALA A 320 4.87 34.42 31.58
C ALA A 320 4.81 33.15 32.44
N HIS A 321 4.00 32.14 31.99
CA HIS A 321 3.88 30.84 32.65
C HIS A 321 4.85 29.78 32.11
N SER A 322 5.72 30.17 31.16
CA SER A 322 6.80 29.32 30.70
C SER A 322 7.82 29.04 31.78
N THR A 323 8.43 27.89 31.77
CA THR A 323 9.55 27.49 32.62
C THR A 323 10.85 28.20 32.27
N ASP A 324 10.90 28.94 31.16
CA ASP A 324 12.06 29.71 30.70
C ASP A 324 12.08 31.12 31.33
N HIS A 325 12.89 31.29 32.33
CA HIS A 325 13.12 32.59 33.04
C HIS A 325 14.46 33.25 32.70
N SER A 326 15.08 32.86 31.57
CA SER A 326 16.35 33.44 31.13
C SER A 326 16.26 34.96 30.96
N PRO A 327 17.12 35.74 31.60
CA PRO A 327 17.15 37.18 31.40
C PRO A 327 17.42 37.60 29.96
N GLN A 328 18.14 36.77 29.21
CA GLN A 328 18.45 37.00 27.78
C GLN A 328 17.22 36.90 26.88
N ARG A 329 16.12 36.29 27.36
CA ARG A 329 14.87 36.11 26.64
C ARG A 329 13.70 36.87 27.29
N ALA A 330 14.01 37.83 28.19
CA ALA A 330 12.97 38.54 28.90
C ALA A 330 12.00 39.28 27.98
N ASP A 331 12.49 39.78 26.85
CA ASP A 331 11.73 40.50 25.84
C ASP A 331 11.37 39.64 24.60
N GLU A 332 11.60 38.29 24.64
CA GLU A 332 11.28 37.35 23.56
C GLU A 332 10.05 36.45 23.90
N PRO A 333 8.82 36.99 23.93
CA PRO A 333 7.64 36.26 24.41
C PRO A 333 7.31 35.01 23.58
N TYR A 334 7.50 35.01 22.26
CA TYR A 334 7.29 33.86 21.43
C TYR A 334 8.22 32.70 21.75
N ARG A 335 9.52 33.02 21.96
CA ARG A 335 10.53 32.03 22.27
C ARG A 335 10.33 31.44 23.67
N ARG A 336 9.96 32.28 24.65
CA ARG A 336 9.61 31.83 25.99
C ARG A 336 8.37 30.90 25.97
N ALA A 337 7.31 31.27 25.24
CA ALA A 337 6.14 30.45 25.08
C ALA A 337 6.49 29.08 24.46
N LEU A 338 7.33 29.08 23.41
CA LEU A 338 7.78 27.83 22.75
C LEU A 338 8.65 26.99 23.68
N SER A 339 9.49 27.58 24.56
CA SER A 339 10.23 26.85 25.58
C SER A 339 9.28 26.13 26.56
N GLY A 340 8.19 26.79 26.97
CA GLY A 340 7.15 26.19 27.81
C GLY A 340 6.39 25.09 27.11
N ILE A 341 6.00 25.29 25.83
CA ILE A 341 5.36 24.27 25.01
C ILE A 341 6.28 23.04 24.83
N TYR A 342 7.57 23.28 24.56
CA TYR A 342 8.57 22.20 24.46
C TYR A 342 8.64 21.38 25.76
N ALA A 343 8.72 22.04 26.93
CA ALA A 343 8.77 21.35 28.21
C ALA A 343 7.52 20.51 28.46
N ARG A 344 6.32 20.97 28.08
CA ARG A 344 5.06 20.21 28.17
C ARG A 344 5.03 19.02 27.24
N VAL A 345 5.49 19.16 25.98
CA VAL A 345 5.58 18.03 25.03
C VAL A 345 6.60 17.00 25.52
N ALA A 346 7.73 17.44 26.09
CA ALA A 346 8.72 16.57 26.70
C ALA A 346 8.14 15.77 27.88
N ALA A 347 7.37 16.43 28.76
CA ALA A 347 6.64 15.77 29.84
C ALA A 347 5.60 14.76 29.31
N THR A 348 4.91 15.10 28.20
CA THR A 348 3.97 14.20 27.54
C THR A 348 4.69 12.93 27.02
N ALA A 349 5.86 13.08 26.39
CA ALA A 349 6.65 11.96 25.89
C ALA A 349 7.11 11.01 27.01
N ARG A 350 7.50 11.56 28.16
CA ARG A 350 7.85 10.73 29.32
C ARG A 350 6.63 10.01 29.91
N THR A 351 5.51 10.71 30.01
CA THR A 351 4.28 10.13 30.62
C THR A 351 3.68 9.04 29.74
N LEU A 352 3.59 9.26 28.43
CA LEU A 352 3.00 8.29 27.50
C LEU A 352 3.96 7.15 27.13
N ASP A 353 5.24 7.47 26.87
CA ASP A 353 6.12 6.56 26.17
C ASP A 353 7.37 6.19 26.96
N HIS A 354 7.60 6.81 28.12
CA HIS A 354 8.85 6.72 28.90
C HIS A 354 10.10 7.07 28.06
N VAL A 355 9.94 8.05 27.16
CA VAL A 355 11.00 8.51 26.27
C VAL A 355 11.57 9.81 26.77
N GLU A 356 12.90 9.87 26.92
CA GLU A 356 13.63 11.10 27.21
C GLU A 356 13.90 11.86 25.90
N PRO A 357 13.57 13.15 25.84
CA PRO A 357 13.89 13.99 24.69
C PRO A 357 15.40 14.06 24.44
N VAL A 358 15.81 14.15 23.18
CA VAL A 358 17.22 14.31 22.79
C VAL A 358 17.82 15.61 23.32
N ARG A 359 17.01 16.67 23.33
CA ARG A 359 17.40 17.99 23.92
C ARG A 359 16.67 18.18 25.24
N HIS A 360 17.42 18.53 26.27
CA HIS A 360 16.83 18.82 27.57
C HIS A 360 15.94 20.08 27.52
N GLU A 361 14.77 19.97 28.13
CA GLU A 361 13.86 21.10 28.34
C GLU A 361 14.38 22.05 29.44
N ILE A 362 13.86 23.28 29.44
CA ILE A 362 14.11 24.27 30.48
C ILE A 362 13.02 24.12 31.56
N GLY A 363 13.40 23.56 32.72
CA GLY A 363 12.50 23.31 33.84
C GLY A 363 11.53 22.14 33.64
N GLN A 364 10.63 21.95 34.59
CA GLN A 364 9.59 20.92 34.55
C GLN A 364 8.23 21.53 34.27
N ALA A 365 7.40 20.83 33.45
CA ALA A 365 6.07 21.28 33.10
C ALA A 365 5.06 20.10 33.14
N GLU A 366 3.79 20.41 33.30
CA GLU A 366 2.72 19.45 33.23
C GLU A 366 2.53 18.97 31.77
N PRO A 367 2.30 17.65 31.55
CA PRO A 367 2.09 17.11 30.22
C PRO A 367 0.81 17.65 29.57
N TYR A 368 0.74 17.63 28.24
CA TYR A 368 -0.51 17.83 27.54
C TYR A 368 -1.41 16.61 27.70
N ALA A 369 -2.67 16.81 28.07
CA ALA A 369 -3.64 15.74 28.15
C ALA A 369 -4.06 15.23 26.76
N THR A 370 -4.21 16.13 25.79
CA THR A 370 -4.65 15.81 24.43
C THR A 370 -3.84 16.57 23.37
N PRO A 371 -3.79 16.07 22.12
CA PRO A 371 -3.24 16.84 21.00
C PRO A 371 -3.96 18.16 20.73
N ALA A 372 -5.24 18.26 21.13
CA ALA A 372 -6.03 19.49 20.98
C ALA A 372 -5.49 20.61 21.88
N ASP A 373 -5.01 20.30 23.10
CA ASP A 373 -4.44 21.26 24.02
C ASP A 373 -3.12 21.82 23.48
N LEU A 374 -2.22 20.96 22.97
CA LEU A 374 -1.00 21.40 22.28
C LEU A 374 -1.33 22.32 21.08
N ARG A 375 -2.34 21.91 20.31
CA ARG A 375 -2.78 22.73 19.16
C ARG A 375 -3.38 24.06 19.58
N ALA A 376 -4.06 24.13 20.71
CA ALA A 376 -4.60 25.36 21.25
C ALA A 376 -3.46 26.37 21.57
N ASP A 377 -2.43 25.94 22.29
CA ASP A 377 -1.27 26.77 22.59
C ASP A 377 -0.54 27.25 21.31
N LEU A 378 -0.31 26.36 20.34
CA LEU A 378 0.29 26.75 19.05
C LEU A 378 -0.58 27.75 18.25
N LYS A 379 -1.90 27.70 18.38
CA LYS A 379 -2.81 28.67 17.75
C LYS A 379 -2.68 30.05 18.35
N LEU A 380 -2.37 30.18 19.64
CA LEU A 380 -2.11 31.50 20.29
C LEU A 380 -0.92 32.20 19.62
N LEU A 381 0.16 31.49 19.34
CA LEU A 381 1.30 32.02 18.59
C LEU A 381 0.86 32.51 17.20
N SER A 382 0.09 31.69 16.48
CA SER A 382 -0.39 32.05 15.15
C SER A 382 -1.32 33.26 15.15
N ALA A 383 -2.20 33.39 16.15
CA ALA A 383 -3.10 34.54 16.31
C ALA A 383 -2.32 35.82 16.57
N SER A 384 -1.37 35.78 17.51
CA SER A 384 -0.53 36.92 17.85
C SER A 384 0.34 37.39 16.67
N LEU A 385 0.96 36.46 15.91
CA LEU A 385 1.72 36.78 14.70
C LEU A 385 0.86 37.50 13.65
N LYS A 386 -0.37 37.04 13.44
CA LYS A 386 -1.30 37.64 12.46
C LYS A 386 -1.72 39.05 12.90
N LEU A 387 -1.97 39.24 14.21
CA LEU A 387 -2.42 40.50 14.75
C LEU A 387 -1.32 41.60 14.68
N ASN A 388 -0.05 41.21 14.83
CA ASN A 388 1.07 42.16 14.75
C ASN A 388 1.60 42.39 13.33
N GLY A 389 0.88 41.91 12.29
CA GLY A 389 1.29 42.08 10.90
C GLY A 389 2.28 41.02 10.37
N SER A 390 2.65 40.02 11.19
CA SER A 390 3.62 38.94 10.82
C SER A 390 2.94 37.66 10.31
N ALA A 391 1.86 37.80 9.55
CA ALA A 391 1.08 36.65 9.04
C ALA A 391 1.93 35.69 8.18
N SER A 392 2.97 36.17 7.49
CA SER A 392 3.90 35.35 6.73
C SER A 392 4.65 34.36 7.61
N LEU A 393 5.09 34.75 8.80
CA LEU A 393 5.74 33.87 9.78
C LEU A 393 4.80 32.80 10.31
N ALA A 394 3.51 33.15 10.52
CA ALA A 394 2.48 32.21 10.90
C ALA A 394 2.19 31.18 9.80
N GLY A 395 2.44 31.53 8.53
CA GLY A 395 2.24 30.68 7.35
C GLY A 395 3.31 29.61 7.11
N GLY A 396 4.45 29.72 7.78
CA GLY A 396 5.62 28.86 7.62
C GLY A 396 5.57 27.55 8.42
N ARG A 397 6.64 27.25 9.17
CA ARG A 397 6.81 26.07 10.04
C ARG A 397 5.65 25.90 11.02
N LEU A 398 5.21 26.98 11.66
CA LEU A 398 4.09 26.95 12.61
C LEU A 398 2.80 26.38 11.99
N ARG A 399 2.48 26.77 10.76
CA ARG A 399 1.30 26.24 10.04
C ARG A 399 1.45 24.74 9.74
N ARG A 400 2.66 24.29 9.35
CA ARG A 400 2.94 22.87 9.13
C ARG A 400 2.82 22.07 10.43
N LEU A 401 3.40 22.56 11.52
CA LEU A 401 3.31 21.92 12.84
C LEU A 401 1.86 21.81 13.33
N LEU A 402 1.07 22.88 13.21
CA LEU A 402 -0.37 22.84 13.54
C LEU A 402 -1.12 21.77 12.77
N ARG A 403 -0.79 21.58 11.48
CA ARG A 403 -1.37 20.52 10.65
C ARG A 403 -0.86 19.15 11.04
N ALA A 404 0.42 18.99 11.31
CA ALA A 404 1.01 17.74 11.76
C ALA A 404 0.34 17.24 13.05
N VAL A 405 0.21 18.10 14.06
CA VAL A 405 -0.48 17.77 15.33
C VAL A 405 -1.93 17.39 15.09
N GLN A 406 -2.62 18.04 14.14
CA GLN A 406 -4.01 17.75 13.81
C GLN A 406 -4.18 16.38 13.14
N VAL A 407 -3.25 16.01 12.26
CA VAL A 407 -3.33 14.78 11.43
C VAL A 407 -2.80 13.57 12.19
N PHE A 408 -1.66 13.70 12.86
CA PHE A 408 -0.96 12.57 13.49
C PHE A 408 -1.29 12.40 14.99
N GLY A 409 -1.87 13.43 15.64
CA GLY A 409 -2.16 13.38 17.07
C GLY A 409 -0.92 13.02 17.90
N PHE A 410 -1.13 12.26 18.99
CA PHE A 410 -0.04 11.65 19.76
C PHE A 410 0.20 10.19 19.40
N HIS A 411 -0.68 9.59 18.59
CA HIS A 411 -0.64 8.17 18.22
C HIS A 411 0.05 7.88 16.88
N LEU A 412 0.40 8.90 16.10
CA LEU A 412 0.99 8.86 14.76
C LEU A 412 0.04 8.31 13.68
N ALA A 413 -0.34 7.04 13.79
CA ALA A 413 -1.14 6.32 12.81
C ALA A 413 -2.18 5.45 13.50
N PRO A 414 -3.46 5.45 13.04
CA PRO A 414 -4.42 4.46 13.51
C PRO A 414 -3.98 3.05 13.12
N ILE A 415 -4.07 2.12 14.06
CA ILE A 415 -3.82 0.69 13.83
C ILE A 415 -5.16 -0.03 13.69
N ASP A 416 -5.34 -0.80 12.63
CA ASP A 416 -6.45 -1.74 12.51
C ASP A 416 -6.05 -3.07 13.15
N LEU A 417 -6.89 -3.59 14.03
CA LEU A 417 -6.82 -4.99 14.45
C LEU A 417 -7.43 -5.86 13.36
N ARG A 418 -6.82 -7.01 13.09
CA ARG A 418 -7.38 -7.99 12.15
C ARG A 418 -7.17 -9.41 12.65
N GLN A 419 -8.20 -10.26 12.51
CA GLN A 419 -8.15 -11.67 12.85
C GLN A 419 -9.12 -12.47 11.98
N ASN A 420 -8.87 -13.76 11.86
CA ASN A 420 -9.72 -14.71 11.14
C ASN A 420 -11.00 -15.04 11.94
N SER A 421 -12.16 -15.10 11.26
CA SER A 421 -13.45 -15.42 11.86
C SER A 421 -13.44 -16.75 12.62
N GLU A 422 -12.77 -17.79 12.10
CA GLU A 422 -12.66 -19.09 12.77
C GLU A 422 -12.02 -19.00 14.18
N VAL A 423 -11.08 -18.04 14.39
CA VAL A 423 -10.46 -17.82 15.70
C VAL A 423 -11.45 -17.16 16.66
N HIS A 424 -12.24 -16.20 16.16
CA HIS A 424 -13.30 -15.58 16.97
C HIS A 424 -14.35 -16.61 17.36
N ALA A 425 -14.83 -17.43 16.42
CA ALA A 425 -15.82 -18.48 16.68
C ALA A 425 -15.35 -19.47 17.76
N ARG A 426 -14.11 -19.97 17.68
CA ARG A 426 -13.55 -20.87 18.70
C ARG A 426 -13.41 -20.20 20.06
N SER A 427 -12.99 -18.94 20.09
CA SER A 427 -12.86 -18.17 21.34
C SER A 427 -14.23 -17.94 21.99
N VAL A 428 -15.26 -17.62 21.20
CA VAL A 428 -16.64 -17.46 21.66
C VAL A 428 -17.21 -18.80 22.15
N ALA A 429 -16.97 -19.89 21.40
CA ALA A 429 -17.38 -21.23 21.80
C ALA A 429 -16.85 -21.60 23.20
N GLU A 430 -15.57 -21.34 23.45
CA GLU A 430 -14.94 -21.63 24.73
C GLU A 430 -15.50 -20.76 25.87
N LEU A 431 -15.76 -19.47 25.61
CA LEU A 431 -16.40 -18.57 26.57
C LEU A 431 -17.83 -19.02 26.94
N LEU A 432 -18.63 -19.40 25.93
CA LEU A 432 -20.00 -19.88 26.13
C LEU A 432 -20.04 -21.22 26.89
N ALA A 433 -19.15 -22.12 26.55
CA ALA A 433 -19.01 -23.41 27.27
C ALA A 433 -18.57 -23.20 28.72
N GLY A 434 -17.54 -22.35 28.93
CA GLY A 434 -17.04 -22.03 30.27
C GLY A 434 -18.09 -21.34 31.17
N ALA A 435 -18.96 -20.52 30.58
CA ALA A 435 -20.08 -19.89 31.30
C ALA A 435 -21.32 -20.81 31.45
N GLY A 436 -21.29 -22.05 30.97
CA GLY A 436 -22.41 -22.99 31.02
C GLY A 436 -23.62 -22.59 30.13
N ARG A 437 -23.39 -21.74 29.09
CA ARG A 437 -24.47 -21.27 28.22
C ARG A 437 -24.67 -22.17 26.99
N CYS A 438 -23.62 -22.60 26.36
CA CYS A 438 -23.67 -23.50 25.23
C CYS A 438 -22.38 -24.34 25.17
N PRO A 439 -22.46 -25.66 25.36
CA PRO A 439 -21.29 -26.54 25.37
C PRO A 439 -20.76 -26.83 23.96
N ASP A 440 -21.61 -26.74 22.94
CA ASP A 440 -21.28 -27.11 21.57
C ASP A 440 -21.77 -26.01 20.59
N TYR A 441 -21.16 -24.84 20.67
CA TYR A 441 -21.51 -23.66 19.87
C TYR A 441 -21.26 -23.88 18.38
N GLU A 442 -20.16 -24.56 18.04
CA GLU A 442 -19.76 -24.77 16.63
C GLU A 442 -20.75 -25.66 15.87
N ALA A 443 -21.51 -26.52 16.55
CA ALA A 443 -22.54 -27.37 15.96
C ALA A 443 -23.88 -26.66 15.71
N LEU A 444 -24.08 -25.45 16.22
CA LEU A 444 -25.32 -24.69 16.03
C LEU A 444 -25.50 -24.24 14.59
N SER A 445 -26.78 -24.17 14.16
CA SER A 445 -27.11 -23.48 12.88
C SER A 445 -26.82 -21.99 12.96
N GLU A 446 -26.68 -21.33 11.81
CA GLU A 446 -26.45 -19.87 11.75
C GLU A 446 -27.55 -19.09 12.48
N VAL A 447 -28.80 -19.48 12.33
CA VAL A 447 -29.95 -18.85 12.99
C VAL A 447 -29.87 -18.99 14.52
N ASP A 448 -29.49 -20.17 15.02
CA ASP A 448 -29.35 -20.42 16.44
C ASP A 448 -28.13 -19.68 17.02
N ARG A 449 -27.02 -19.59 16.28
CA ARG A 449 -25.85 -18.78 16.63
C ARG A 449 -26.25 -17.32 16.79
N ILE A 450 -26.91 -16.74 15.78
CA ILE A 450 -27.36 -15.34 15.78
C ILE A 450 -28.25 -15.09 17.01
N SER A 451 -29.23 -15.95 17.27
CA SER A 451 -30.16 -15.79 18.39
C SER A 451 -29.44 -15.78 19.75
N LEU A 452 -28.52 -16.74 19.96
CA LEU A 452 -27.72 -16.84 21.19
C LEU A 452 -26.79 -15.64 21.35
N LEU A 453 -26.10 -15.22 20.28
CA LEU A 453 -25.18 -14.08 20.32
C LEU A 453 -25.90 -12.76 20.61
N VAL A 454 -27.07 -12.53 20.03
CA VAL A 454 -27.90 -11.34 20.30
C VAL A 454 -28.33 -11.29 21.77
N GLU A 455 -28.76 -12.43 22.35
CA GLU A 455 -29.11 -12.54 23.77
C GLU A 455 -27.90 -12.19 24.65
N GLU A 456 -26.73 -12.77 24.35
CA GLU A 456 -25.53 -12.56 25.17
C GLU A 456 -24.95 -11.15 25.02
N ILE A 457 -25.02 -10.55 23.83
CA ILE A 457 -24.59 -9.15 23.61
C ILE A 457 -25.48 -8.18 24.38
N ALA A 458 -26.78 -8.43 24.45
CA ALA A 458 -27.71 -7.59 25.20
C ALA A 458 -27.55 -7.70 26.74
N THR A 459 -26.95 -8.79 27.22
CA THR A 459 -26.78 -9.06 28.63
C THR A 459 -25.55 -8.35 29.19
N PRO A 460 -25.66 -7.52 30.29
CA PRO A 460 -24.49 -6.83 30.86
C PRO A 460 -23.49 -7.76 31.53
N ARG A 461 -23.91 -8.96 31.89
CA ARG A 461 -23.06 -9.97 32.55
C ARG A 461 -21.96 -10.45 31.60
N PRO A 462 -20.67 -10.45 32.03
CA PRO A 462 -19.61 -11.05 31.24
C PRO A 462 -19.68 -12.58 31.25
N LEU A 463 -19.25 -13.21 30.18
CA LEU A 463 -19.00 -14.64 30.04
C LEU A 463 -17.59 -15.00 30.55
N TYR A 464 -16.62 -14.10 30.31
CA TYR A 464 -15.24 -14.30 30.76
C TYR A 464 -15.12 -14.34 32.28
N SER A 465 -14.46 -15.36 32.79
CA SER A 465 -14.09 -15.48 34.21
C SER A 465 -12.58 -15.63 34.37
N PRO A 466 -11.93 -14.81 35.21
CA PRO A 466 -10.49 -14.95 35.47
C PRO A 466 -10.15 -16.22 36.29
N TYR A 467 -11.15 -16.96 36.75
CA TYR A 467 -10.98 -18.18 37.53
C TYR A 467 -11.09 -19.47 36.69
N LEU A 468 -11.35 -19.35 35.40
CA LEU A 468 -11.40 -20.47 34.47
C LEU A 468 -10.13 -20.52 33.62
N ASP A 469 -9.67 -21.71 33.33
CA ASP A 469 -8.59 -21.94 32.40
C ASP A 469 -9.14 -21.98 30.98
N TYR A 470 -8.67 -21.06 30.14
CA TYR A 470 -8.95 -21.01 28.72
C TYR A 470 -7.74 -21.45 27.89
N SER A 471 -7.95 -21.85 26.67
CA SER A 471 -6.91 -22.15 25.71
C SER A 471 -5.94 -20.98 25.51
N GLY A 472 -4.74 -21.27 25.03
CA GLY A 472 -3.77 -20.21 24.69
C GLY A 472 -4.30 -19.25 23.62
N GLU A 473 -5.13 -19.74 22.68
CA GLU A 473 -5.76 -18.94 21.62
C GLU A 473 -6.77 -17.96 22.23
N THR A 474 -7.73 -18.41 23.01
CA THR A 474 -8.76 -17.56 23.65
C THR A 474 -8.15 -16.54 24.60
N ARG A 475 -7.15 -16.95 25.42
CA ARG A 475 -6.42 -16.00 26.28
C ARG A 475 -5.70 -14.92 25.45
N GLY A 476 -5.08 -15.32 24.34
CA GLY A 476 -4.40 -14.39 23.44
C GLY A 476 -5.37 -13.37 22.82
N GLU A 477 -6.53 -13.82 22.33
CA GLU A 477 -7.55 -12.96 21.75
C GLU A 477 -8.10 -11.96 22.77
N LEU A 478 -8.49 -12.39 23.95
CA LEU A 478 -8.97 -11.51 25.03
C LEU A 478 -7.89 -10.51 25.46
N ALA A 479 -6.62 -10.94 25.57
CA ALA A 479 -5.51 -10.07 25.94
C ALA A 479 -5.33 -8.91 24.94
N ILE A 480 -5.52 -9.14 23.62
CA ILE A 480 -5.47 -8.09 22.59
C ILE A 480 -6.59 -7.07 22.82
N PHE A 481 -7.83 -7.49 23.04
CA PHE A 481 -8.94 -6.57 23.25
C PHE A 481 -8.83 -5.80 24.58
N PHE A 482 -8.34 -6.43 25.64
CA PHE A 482 -8.02 -5.72 26.89
C PHE A 482 -6.90 -4.68 26.68
N ALA A 483 -5.83 -5.04 25.95
CA ALA A 483 -4.79 -4.09 25.60
C ALA A 483 -5.34 -2.96 24.71
N ALA A 484 -6.21 -3.26 23.75
CA ALA A 484 -6.84 -2.24 22.91
C ALA A 484 -7.63 -1.22 23.73
N ARG A 485 -8.39 -1.67 24.71
CA ARG A 485 -9.10 -0.76 25.65
C ARG A 485 -8.13 0.13 26.42
N GLU A 486 -7.09 -0.43 27.02
CA GLU A 486 -6.04 0.31 27.74
C GLU A 486 -5.38 1.36 26.85
N LEU A 487 -4.97 0.96 25.65
CA LEU A 487 -4.27 1.81 24.70
C LEU A 487 -5.14 2.94 24.14
N ARG A 488 -6.43 2.67 23.92
CA ARG A 488 -7.39 3.73 23.53
C ARG A 488 -7.58 4.78 24.63
N GLN A 489 -7.55 4.36 25.90
CA GLN A 489 -7.59 5.29 27.03
C GLN A 489 -6.30 6.13 27.10
N ARG A 490 -5.15 5.54 26.81
CA ARG A 490 -3.83 6.19 26.91
C ARG A 490 -3.53 7.10 25.73
N TYR A 491 -3.76 6.66 24.49
CA TYR A 491 -3.39 7.39 23.26
C TYR A 491 -4.58 8.05 22.53
N GLY A 492 -5.78 7.83 23.03
CA GLY A 492 -7.01 8.32 22.44
C GLY A 492 -7.71 7.32 21.52
N ALA A 493 -9.00 7.53 21.29
CA ALA A 493 -9.86 6.66 20.50
C ALA A 493 -9.38 6.46 19.06
N ALA A 494 -8.70 7.46 18.49
CA ALA A 494 -8.18 7.42 17.12
C ALA A 494 -7.01 6.44 16.92
N ALA A 495 -6.35 5.98 18.00
CA ALA A 495 -5.22 5.06 17.89
C ALA A 495 -5.61 3.65 17.42
N LEU A 496 -6.77 3.16 17.84
CA LEU A 496 -7.30 1.83 17.53
C LEU A 496 -8.80 1.92 17.19
N PRO A 497 -9.17 2.38 15.98
CA PRO A 497 -10.56 2.63 15.64
C PRO A 497 -11.30 1.39 15.12
N ASN A 498 -10.60 0.37 14.59
CA ASN A 498 -11.18 -0.68 13.75
C ASN A 498 -10.75 -2.09 14.14
N CYS A 499 -11.69 -3.04 14.00
CA CYS A 499 -11.46 -4.48 14.02
C CYS A 499 -11.95 -5.10 12.71
N ILE A 500 -11.08 -5.75 11.97
CA ILE A 500 -11.36 -6.40 10.68
C ILE A 500 -11.47 -7.91 10.91
N ILE A 501 -12.51 -8.50 10.35
CA ILE A 501 -12.77 -9.95 10.40
C ILE A 501 -12.40 -10.52 9.05
N SER A 502 -11.27 -11.24 8.95
CA SER A 502 -10.89 -11.97 7.73
C SER A 502 -11.80 -13.17 7.54
N LYS A 503 -12.10 -13.50 6.28
CA LYS A 503 -12.94 -14.64 5.92
C LYS A 503 -14.33 -14.56 6.59
N THR A 504 -15.01 -13.45 6.43
CA THR A 504 -16.39 -13.31 6.89
C THR A 504 -17.32 -14.12 5.98
N ASP A 505 -18.04 -15.09 6.55
CA ASP A 505 -18.96 -15.99 5.83
C ASP A 505 -20.43 -15.76 6.20
N GLY A 506 -20.70 -15.28 7.42
CA GLY A 506 -22.05 -15.12 7.95
C GLY A 506 -22.26 -13.89 8.84
N VAL A 507 -23.50 -13.74 9.28
CA VAL A 507 -23.92 -12.69 10.24
C VAL A 507 -23.32 -12.96 11.62
N SER A 508 -23.20 -14.23 11.99
CA SER A 508 -22.65 -14.64 13.29
C SER A 508 -21.23 -14.15 13.49
N ASP A 509 -20.39 -14.08 12.44
CA ASP A 509 -18.99 -13.61 12.54
C ASP A 509 -18.89 -12.17 13.07
N LEU A 510 -19.80 -11.28 12.63
CA LEU A 510 -19.84 -9.90 13.12
C LEU A 510 -20.34 -9.84 14.58
N LEU A 511 -21.28 -10.69 14.96
CA LEU A 511 -21.82 -10.76 16.32
C LEU A 511 -20.83 -11.44 17.28
N GLU A 512 -20.05 -12.42 16.83
CA GLU A 512 -18.96 -13.03 17.60
C GLU A 512 -17.92 -11.98 17.99
N LEU A 513 -17.47 -11.15 17.04
CA LEU A 513 -16.58 -10.04 17.35
C LEU A 513 -17.25 -9.03 18.30
N ALA A 514 -18.52 -8.70 18.10
CA ALA A 514 -19.26 -7.81 19.00
C ALA A 514 -19.27 -8.36 20.43
N LEU A 515 -19.44 -9.67 20.60
CA LEU A 515 -19.40 -10.33 21.91
C LEU A 515 -17.99 -10.24 22.53
N LEU A 516 -16.91 -10.49 21.78
CA LEU A 516 -15.53 -10.34 22.27
C LEU A 516 -15.22 -8.90 22.69
N LEU A 517 -15.72 -7.91 21.92
CA LEU A 517 -15.63 -6.50 22.31
C LEU A 517 -16.40 -6.18 23.59
N LYS A 518 -17.56 -6.80 23.79
CA LYS A 518 -18.32 -6.70 25.05
C LYS A 518 -17.52 -7.26 26.22
N GLU A 519 -16.98 -8.47 26.07
CA GLU A 519 -16.21 -9.13 27.14
C GLU A 519 -14.99 -8.31 27.59
N SER A 520 -14.42 -7.53 26.70
CA SER A 520 -13.29 -6.64 26.99
C SER A 520 -13.69 -5.22 27.42
N GLY A 521 -14.99 -4.89 27.43
CA GLY A 521 -15.53 -3.57 27.76
C GLY A 521 -15.38 -2.50 26.67
N LEU A 522 -15.11 -2.92 25.43
CA LEU A 522 -15.10 -2.10 24.22
C LEU A 522 -16.50 -1.99 23.56
N LEU A 523 -17.43 -2.83 23.99
CA LEU A 523 -18.86 -2.71 23.75
C LEU A 523 -19.58 -2.70 25.10
N ARG A 524 -20.44 -1.73 25.31
CA ARG A 524 -21.26 -1.58 26.51
C ARG A 524 -22.74 -1.72 26.13
N PRO A 525 -23.42 -2.80 26.57
CA PRO A 525 -24.85 -3.01 26.30
C PRO A 525 -25.73 -2.07 27.08
N GLY A 526 -26.99 -1.95 26.68
CA GLY A 526 -28.00 -1.15 27.40
C GLY A 526 -28.81 -0.27 26.45
N SER A 527 -29.68 0.59 27.02
CA SER A 527 -30.52 1.52 26.25
C SER A 527 -29.73 2.56 25.45
N GLN A 528 -28.50 2.83 25.87
CA GLN A 528 -27.52 3.64 25.16
C GLN A 528 -26.28 2.78 24.87
N ALA A 529 -26.47 1.70 24.11
CA ALA A 529 -25.40 0.81 23.77
C ALA A 529 -24.28 1.58 23.04
N GLN A 530 -23.02 1.33 23.45
CA GLN A 530 -21.85 2.00 22.92
C GLN A 530 -20.87 0.97 22.35
N LEU A 531 -20.43 1.21 21.13
CA LEU A 531 -19.39 0.44 20.46
C LEU A 531 -18.16 1.34 20.26
N ASP A 532 -17.02 0.99 20.85
CA ASP A 532 -15.83 1.82 20.81
C ASP A 532 -14.97 1.61 19.55
N MET A 533 -15.11 0.46 18.88
CA MET A 533 -14.36 0.13 17.67
C MET A 533 -15.32 -0.30 16.56
N ASN A 534 -15.00 0.03 15.31
CA ASN A 534 -15.75 -0.43 14.15
C ASN A 534 -15.54 -1.94 13.94
N ILE A 535 -16.60 -2.65 13.63
CA ILE A 535 -16.59 -4.05 13.20
C ILE A 535 -16.61 -4.05 11.67
N ILE A 536 -15.57 -4.57 11.02
CA ILE A 536 -15.39 -4.50 9.58
C ILE A 536 -15.30 -5.91 9.02
N PRO A 537 -16.34 -6.40 8.32
CA PRO A 537 -16.25 -7.67 7.63
C PRO A 537 -15.35 -7.55 6.41
N LEU A 538 -14.54 -8.59 6.16
CA LEU A 538 -13.72 -8.74 4.96
C LEU A 538 -14.18 -9.97 4.19
N PHE A 539 -14.66 -9.76 2.97
CA PHE A 539 -15.07 -10.81 2.04
C PHE A 539 -13.92 -11.11 1.07
N GLU A 540 -13.45 -12.35 1.05
CA GLU A 540 -12.19 -12.74 0.41
C GLU A 540 -12.35 -13.67 -0.79
N THR A 541 -13.26 -14.63 -0.76
CA THR A 541 -13.46 -15.56 -1.86
C THR A 541 -14.55 -15.08 -2.83
N ILE A 542 -14.64 -15.70 -4.01
CA ILE A 542 -15.72 -15.40 -4.96
C ILE A 542 -17.10 -15.70 -4.34
N GLU A 543 -17.20 -16.75 -3.52
CA GLU A 543 -18.43 -17.10 -2.84
C GLU A 543 -18.81 -16.10 -1.75
N ASP A 544 -17.82 -15.65 -0.94
CA ASP A 544 -18.02 -14.61 0.09
C ASP A 544 -18.51 -13.31 -0.55
N LEU A 545 -17.91 -12.88 -1.67
CA LEU A 545 -18.35 -11.69 -2.41
C LEU A 545 -19.81 -11.80 -2.84
N ARG A 546 -20.21 -12.95 -3.39
CA ARG A 546 -21.59 -13.19 -3.81
C ARG A 546 -22.60 -13.20 -2.67
N LYS A 547 -22.19 -13.62 -1.47
CA LYS A 547 -23.03 -13.64 -0.27
C LYS A 547 -23.02 -12.33 0.51
N SER A 548 -22.06 -11.45 0.28
CA SER A 548 -21.79 -10.26 1.09
C SER A 548 -23.02 -9.35 1.28
N ALA A 549 -23.77 -9.11 0.20
CA ALA A 549 -24.99 -8.28 0.26
C ALA A 549 -26.06 -8.90 1.17
N ALA A 550 -26.25 -10.21 1.11
CA ALA A 550 -27.20 -10.93 1.96
C ALA A 550 -26.75 -10.93 3.43
N THR A 551 -25.46 -11.11 3.69
CA THR A 551 -24.87 -11.02 5.03
C THR A 551 -25.07 -9.64 5.63
N MET A 552 -24.79 -8.58 4.85
CA MET A 552 -24.97 -7.20 5.32
C MET A 552 -26.44 -6.83 5.50
N ASP A 553 -27.34 -7.29 4.64
CA ASP A 553 -28.78 -7.11 4.81
C ASP A 553 -29.29 -7.81 6.09
N GLY A 554 -28.81 -9.02 6.34
CA GLY A 554 -29.11 -9.79 7.53
C GLY A 554 -28.66 -9.11 8.82
N ILE A 555 -27.40 -8.63 8.87
CA ILE A 555 -26.87 -7.97 10.09
C ILE A 555 -27.56 -6.61 10.35
N PHE A 556 -27.90 -5.85 9.33
CA PHE A 556 -28.68 -4.61 9.50
C PHE A 556 -30.12 -4.86 9.93
N GLY A 557 -30.65 -6.06 9.68
CA GLY A 557 -31.93 -6.54 10.19
C GLY A 557 -31.90 -6.90 11.69
N VAL A 558 -30.72 -7.04 12.31
CA VAL A 558 -30.56 -7.31 13.76
C VAL A 558 -30.68 -6.01 14.55
N PRO A 559 -31.74 -5.80 15.37
CA PRO A 559 -31.98 -4.51 16.04
C PRO A 559 -30.85 -4.11 16.99
N ALA A 560 -30.24 -5.07 17.67
CA ALA A 560 -29.11 -4.83 18.58
C ALA A 560 -27.91 -4.24 17.82
N TYR A 561 -27.55 -4.82 16.67
CA TYR A 561 -26.45 -4.32 15.85
C TYR A 561 -26.78 -2.96 15.23
N ARG A 562 -28.02 -2.79 14.77
CA ARG A 562 -28.49 -1.50 14.21
C ARG A 562 -28.37 -0.35 15.21
N THR A 563 -28.62 -0.63 16.50
CA THR A 563 -28.43 0.35 17.59
C THR A 563 -26.95 0.70 17.77
N LEU A 564 -26.05 -0.28 17.69
CA LEU A 564 -24.61 -0.06 17.82
C LEU A 564 -24.03 0.84 16.73
N ILE A 565 -24.38 0.59 15.47
CA ILE A 565 -23.91 1.43 14.36
C ILE A 565 -24.58 2.81 14.35
N GLY A 566 -25.84 2.93 14.80
CA GLY A 566 -26.52 4.21 15.01
C GLY A 566 -25.75 5.11 15.99
N GLY A 567 -25.24 4.56 17.09
CA GLY A 567 -24.36 5.26 18.02
C GLY A 567 -23.00 5.69 17.44
N ARG A 568 -22.67 5.25 16.22
CA ARG A 568 -21.45 5.60 15.49
C ARG A 568 -21.69 6.43 14.22
N GLY A 569 -22.89 7.00 14.08
CA GLY A 569 -23.25 7.88 12.97
C GLY A 569 -23.79 7.16 11.74
N ASP A 570 -24.35 5.97 11.94
CA ASP A 570 -24.93 5.13 10.87
C ASP A 570 -23.95 4.82 9.73
N GLU A 571 -22.68 4.62 10.06
CA GLU A 571 -21.62 4.29 9.13
C GLU A 571 -21.16 2.85 9.28
N GLN A 572 -21.08 2.13 8.19
CA GLN A 572 -20.55 0.76 8.14
C GLN A 572 -19.45 0.67 7.09
N GLU A 573 -18.30 0.18 7.52
CA GLU A 573 -17.21 -0.14 6.60
C GLU A 573 -17.22 -1.62 6.25
N VAL A 574 -17.00 -1.92 4.96
CA VAL A 574 -16.87 -3.29 4.42
C VAL A 574 -15.58 -3.37 3.62
N MET A 575 -14.80 -4.41 3.84
CA MET A 575 -13.54 -4.65 3.16
C MET A 575 -13.64 -5.76 2.12
N PHE A 576 -12.90 -5.59 1.01
CA PHE A 576 -12.80 -6.57 -0.07
C PHE A 576 -11.39 -7.13 -0.22
N GLY A 577 -11.28 -8.46 -0.35
CA GLY A 577 -10.05 -9.18 -0.62
C GLY A 577 -9.81 -9.39 -2.11
N TYR A 578 -8.95 -8.56 -2.71
CA TYR A 578 -8.60 -8.64 -4.13
C TYR A 578 -7.67 -9.81 -4.44
N SER A 579 -6.67 -10.06 -3.60
CA SER A 579 -5.67 -11.10 -3.84
C SER A 579 -6.23 -12.49 -3.66
N ASP A 580 -7.06 -12.69 -2.64
CA ASP A 580 -7.65 -14.00 -2.33
C ASP A 580 -8.75 -14.34 -3.33
N SER A 581 -9.61 -13.39 -3.72
CA SER A 581 -10.61 -13.60 -4.78
C SER A 581 -9.97 -13.85 -6.16
N ASN A 582 -8.85 -13.18 -6.47
CA ASN A 582 -8.09 -13.45 -7.69
C ASN A 582 -7.47 -14.85 -7.68
N LYS A 583 -6.93 -15.29 -6.54
CA LYS A 583 -6.41 -16.65 -6.37
C LYS A 583 -7.53 -17.68 -6.56
N ASP A 584 -8.73 -17.43 -6.04
CA ASP A 584 -9.88 -18.32 -6.10
C ASP A 584 -10.51 -18.44 -7.50
N GLY A 585 -10.74 -17.30 -8.16
CA GLY A 585 -11.52 -17.25 -9.40
C GLY A 585 -10.81 -16.72 -10.65
N GLY A 586 -9.56 -16.28 -10.54
CA GLY A 586 -8.84 -15.56 -11.61
C GLY A 586 -9.24 -14.08 -11.71
N PHE A 587 -8.46 -13.33 -12.48
CA PHE A 587 -8.54 -11.86 -12.51
C PHE A 587 -9.87 -11.31 -13.03
N LEU A 588 -10.36 -11.85 -14.16
CA LEU A 588 -11.59 -11.37 -14.79
C LEU A 588 -12.79 -11.56 -13.85
N THR A 589 -12.91 -12.76 -13.27
CA THR A 589 -14.01 -13.09 -12.35
C THR A 589 -13.92 -12.28 -11.07
N SER A 590 -12.76 -12.19 -10.46
CA SER A 590 -12.55 -11.39 -9.25
C SER A 590 -12.93 -9.93 -9.49
N GLY A 591 -12.46 -9.33 -10.59
CA GLY A 591 -12.80 -7.94 -10.94
C GLY A 591 -14.30 -7.71 -11.10
N TRP A 592 -14.99 -8.62 -11.77
CA TRP A 592 -16.43 -8.52 -11.99
C TRP A 592 -17.25 -8.73 -10.72
N GLU A 593 -16.93 -9.75 -9.93
CA GLU A 593 -17.66 -10.02 -8.68
C GLU A 593 -17.47 -8.88 -7.66
N LEU A 594 -16.27 -8.28 -7.59
CA LEU A 594 -16.03 -7.07 -6.78
C LEU A 594 -16.92 -5.90 -7.24
N TYR A 595 -16.98 -5.62 -8.55
CA TYR A 595 -17.79 -4.54 -9.09
C TYR A 595 -19.29 -4.74 -8.81
N LYS A 596 -19.82 -5.97 -8.98
CA LYS A 596 -21.21 -6.28 -8.61
C LYS A 596 -21.46 -6.10 -7.12
N THR A 597 -20.55 -6.60 -6.30
CA THR A 597 -20.66 -6.48 -4.84
C THR A 597 -20.72 -5.03 -4.39
N GLU A 598 -19.95 -4.13 -4.99
CA GLU A 598 -20.00 -2.70 -4.69
C GLU A 598 -21.39 -2.09 -4.98
N ILE A 599 -21.99 -2.47 -6.11
CA ILE A 599 -23.36 -2.05 -6.48
C ILE A 599 -24.38 -2.57 -5.47
N GLU A 600 -24.33 -3.86 -5.17
CA GLU A 600 -25.30 -4.51 -4.29
C GLU A 600 -25.22 -3.98 -2.85
N LEU A 601 -24.02 -3.83 -2.31
CA LEU A 601 -23.81 -3.26 -0.97
C LEU A 601 -24.27 -1.80 -0.89
N THR A 602 -24.03 -1.01 -1.94
CA THR A 602 -24.54 0.37 -2.00
C THR A 602 -26.06 0.39 -1.93
N ARG A 603 -26.74 -0.53 -2.60
CA ARG A 603 -28.21 -0.67 -2.55
C ARG A 603 -28.71 -1.11 -1.17
N VAL A 604 -28.05 -2.11 -0.57
CA VAL A 604 -28.38 -2.61 0.78
C VAL A 604 -28.23 -1.49 1.81
N CYS A 605 -27.07 -0.83 1.85
CA CYS A 605 -26.81 0.24 2.81
C CYS A 605 -27.79 1.40 2.67
N ARG A 606 -28.10 1.82 1.43
CA ARG A 606 -29.10 2.86 1.16
C ARG A 606 -30.50 2.46 1.68
N ARG A 607 -30.91 1.21 1.50
CA ARG A 607 -32.20 0.69 2.01
C ARG A 607 -32.31 0.77 3.52
N HIS A 608 -31.22 0.52 4.23
CA HIS A 608 -31.16 0.58 5.69
C HIS A 608 -30.78 1.94 6.26
N GLY A 609 -30.59 2.97 5.42
CA GLY A 609 -30.14 4.30 5.85
C GLY A 609 -28.76 4.29 6.50
N VAL A 610 -27.87 3.41 6.03
CA VAL A 610 -26.49 3.27 6.51
C VAL A 610 -25.56 3.87 5.46
N GLN A 611 -24.59 4.66 5.90
CA GLN A 611 -23.53 5.18 5.05
C GLN A 611 -22.47 4.09 4.84
N LEU A 612 -22.28 3.66 3.59
CA LEU A 612 -21.27 2.68 3.24
C LEU A 612 -19.89 3.34 3.12
N ARG A 613 -18.87 2.72 3.73
CA ARG A 613 -17.47 2.97 3.43
C ARG A 613 -16.84 1.71 2.88
N LEU A 614 -16.21 1.80 1.72
CA LEU A 614 -15.49 0.67 1.15
C LEU A 614 -14.00 0.75 1.49
N PHE A 615 -13.47 -0.41 1.89
CA PHE A 615 -12.05 -0.61 2.12
C PHE A 615 -11.50 -1.61 1.10
N HIS A 616 -10.72 -1.10 0.15
CA HIS A 616 -10.17 -1.89 -0.93
C HIS A 616 -8.85 -2.53 -0.52
N GLY A 617 -8.85 -3.83 -0.30
CA GLY A 617 -7.66 -4.65 -0.10
C GLY A 617 -6.89 -4.83 -1.42
N ARG A 618 -6.48 -3.72 -2.07
CA ARG A 618 -5.82 -3.75 -3.39
C ARG A 618 -4.55 -4.57 -3.33
N GLY A 619 -4.59 -5.74 -3.93
CA GLY A 619 -3.48 -6.70 -4.02
C GLY A 619 -3.68 -7.60 -5.23
N GLY A 620 -2.71 -8.48 -5.49
CA GLY A 620 -2.70 -9.32 -6.70
C GLY A 620 -1.90 -8.69 -7.83
N SER A 621 -1.55 -9.50 -8.85
CA SER A 621 -0.64 -9.12 -9.94
C SER A 621 -1.04 -7.83 -10.66
N VAL A 622 -2.30 -7.49 -10.67
CA VAL A 622 -2.86 -6.35 -11.39
C VAL A 622 -2.96 -5.11 -10.51
N GLY A 623 -3.40 -5.23 -9.27
CA GLY A 623 -3.47 -4.10 -8.33
C GLY A 623 -2.09 -3.59 -7.88
N ARG A 624 -1.06 -4.43 -8.03
CA ARG A 624 0.33 -4.14 -7.64
C ARG A 624 1.18 -3.61 -8.79
N GLY A 625 0.83 -3.87 -10.02
CA GLY A 625 1.64 -3.60 -11.20
C GLY A 625 1.65 -2.17 -11.71
N GLY A 626 1.16 -1.18 -10.95
CA GLY A 626 1.25 0.23 -11.33
C GLY A 626 0.11 0.75 -12.20
N GLY A 627 -1.04 0.08 -12.24
CA GLY A 627 -2.25 0.70 -12.78
C GLY A 627 -2.55 2.00 -12.01
N PRO A 628 -2.85 3.13 -12.69
CA PRO A 628 -3.02 4.41 -12.03
C PRO A 628 -4.16 4.34 -11.00
N SER A 629 -3.86 4.63 -9.73
CA SER A 629 -4.89 4.65 -8.67
C SER A 629 -6.04 5.59 -9.03
N TYR A 630 -5.75 6.65 -9.77
CA TYR A 630 -6.73 7.61 -10.27
C TYR A 630 -7.81 6.94 -11.12
N HIS A 631 -7.45 6.28 -12.22
CA HIS A 631 -8.43 5.63 -13.10
C HIS A 631 -9.16 4.48 -12.42
N ALA A 632 -8.49 3.76 -11.54
CA ALA A 632 -9.11 2.66 -10.79
C ALA A 632 -10.18 3.15 -9.79
N ILE A 633 -10.01 4.33 -9.18
CA ILE A 633 -11.01 4.94 -8.31
C ILE A 633 -12.19 5.47 -9.15
N LEU A 634 -11.90 6.12 -10.28
CA LEU A 634 -12.94 6.64 -11.17
C LEU A 634 -13.73 5.52 -11.89
N ALA A 635 -13.16 4.32 -12.00
CA ALA A 635 -13.81 3.17 -12.63
C ALA A 635 -14.78 2.41 -11.71
N GLN A 636 -14.90 2.80 -10.44
CA GLN A 636 -15.84 2.19 -9.51
C GLN A 636 -17.29 2.56 -9.85
N PRO A 637 -18.27 1.73 -9.47
CA PRO A 637 -19.67 2.02 -9.72
C PRO A 637 -20.13 3.29 -9.00
N ALA A 638 -21.16 3.92 -9.55
CA ALA A 638 -21.75 5.13 -8.98
C ALA A 638 -22.20 4.91 -7.53
N GLY A 639 -21.78 5.82 -6.64
CA GLY A 639 -22.08 5.78 -5.22
C GLY A 639 -21.20 4.84 -4.37
N ALA A 640 -20.28 4.09 -4.97
CA ALA A 640 -19.29 3.30 -4.24
C ALA A 640 -18.26 4.20 -3.55
N VAL A 641 -17.90 5.32 -4.18
CA VAL A 641 -17.04 6.36 -3.58
C VAL A 641 -17.94 7.56 -3.22
N SER A 642 -18.14 7.78 -1.93
CA SER A 642 -18.98 8.87 -1.40
C SER A 642 -18.21 9.72 -0.39
N GLY A 643 -17.21 10.45 -0.88
CA GLY A 643 -16.33 11.28 -0.07
C GLY A 643 -15.29 10.49 0.73
N GLN A 644 -15.38 9.17 0.76
CA GLN A 644 -14.53 8.34 1.61
C GLN A 644 -13.96 7.17 0.82
N ILE A 645 -12.67 6.91 1.03
CA ILE A 645 -11.99 5.74 0.50
C ILE A 645 -10.92 5.25 1.47
N ARG A 646 -10.89 3.94 1.70
CA ARG A 646 -9.76 3.28 2.34
C ARG A 646 -9.16 2.25 1.39
N LEU A 647 -7.85 2.17 1.38
CA LEU A 647 -7.15 1.20 0.53
C LEU A 647 -5.87 0.72 1.20
N THR A 648 -5.54 -0.56 1.02
CA THR A 648 -4.24 -1.06 1.46
C THR A 648 -3.14 -0.59 0.53
N GLU A 649 -2.06 -0.07 1.10
CA GLU A 649 -0.78 0.06 0.43
C GLU A 649 0.06 -1.17 0.78
N GLN A 650 0.25 -2.03 -0.20
CA GLN A 650 0.99 -3.26 0.00
C GLN A 650 2.48 -2.95 0.20
N GLY A 651 3.15 -3.72 1.08
CA GLY A 651 4.52 -3.43 1.49
C GLY A 651 5.51 -3.23 0.35
N GLU A 652 5.33 -3.95 -0.77
CA GLU A 652 6.19 -3.84 -1.96
C GLU A 652 6.06 -2.51 -2.72
N VAL A 653 4.93 -1.81 -2.59
CA VAL A 653 4.71 -0.52 -3.27
C VAL A 653 5.00 0.67 -2.36
N ILE A 654 5.12 0.48 -1.06
CA ILE A 654 5.30 1.58 -0.09
C ILE A 654 6.60 2.32 -0.37
N SER A 655 7.71 1.61 -0.60
CA SER A 655 9.01 2.23 -0.88
C SER A 655 8.97 3.04 -2.18
N THR A 656 8.38 2.50 -3.24
CA THR A 656 8.24 3.18 -4.53
C THR A 656 7.33 4.40 -4.46
N LYS A 657 6.22 4.32 -3.70
CA LYS A 657 5.25 5.40 -3.59
C LYS A 657 5.65 6.49 -2.60
N TYR A 658 6.30 6.12 -1.49
CA TYR A 658 6.50 7.01 -0.34
C TYR A 658 7.95 7.10 0.13
N GLY A 659 8.88 6.43 -0.53
CA GLY A 659 10.31 6.53 -0.20
C GLY A 659 10.95 7.85 -0.62
N ASN A 660 10.42 8.51 -1.66
CA ASN A 660 10.81 9.84 -2.11
C ASN A 660 9.67 10.85 -1.77
N PRO A 661 9.97 11.99 -1.12
CA PRO A 661 8.96 12.99 -0.73
C PRO A 661 8.11 13.53 -1.88
N ASP A 662 8.71 13.86 -3.04
CA ASP A 662 8.00 14.43 -4.19
C ASP A 662 7.05 13.41 -4.82
N THR A 663 7.49 12.16 -4.92
CA THR A 663 6.64 11.03 -5.38
C THR A 663 5.54 10.76 -4.35
N GLY A 664 5.86 10.78 -3.06
CA GLY A 664 4.89 10.57 -1.98
C GLY A 664 3.78 11.61 -1.97
N ARG A 665 4.13 12.89 -2.10
CA ARG A 665 3.16 13.97 -2.23
C ARG A 665 2.25 13.78 -3.43
N ARG A 666 2.81 13.42 -4.58
CA ARG A 666 2.02 13.17 -5.80
C ARG A 666 1.04 12.01 -5.62
N ASN A 667 1.46 10.90 -5.02
CA ASN A 667 0.56 9.77 -4.77
C ASN A 667 -0.59 10.14 -3.82
N LEU A 668 -0.34 10.93 -2.78
CA LEU A 668 -1.38 11.44 -1.90
C LEU A 668 -2.34 12.40 -2.64
N GLU A 669 -1.80 13.31 -3.45
CA GLU A 669 -2.60 14.21 -4.28
C GLU A 669 -3.52 13.46 -5.25
N VAL A 670 -3.00 12.42 -5.91
CA VAL A 670 -3.78 11.54 -6.81
C VAL A 670 -4.95 10.88 -6.08
N LEU A 671 -4.74 10.39 -4.88
CA LEU A 671 -5.82 9.79 -4.08
C LEU A 671 -6.90 10.81 -3.73
N LEU A 672 -6.50 12.02 -3.34
CA LEU A 672 -7.43 13.11 -3.03
C LEU A 672 -8.23 13.51 -4.28
N ALA A 673 -7.54 13.79 -5.38
CA ALA A 673 -8.15 14.23 -6.64
C ALA A 673 -9.15 13.20 -7.17
N ALA A 674 -8.75 11.91 -7.19
CA ALA A 674 -9.62 10.83 -7.64
C ALA A 674 -10.86 10.67 -6.74
N THR A 675 -10.68 10.76 -5.40
CA THR A 675 -11.80 10.65 -4.46
C THR A 675 -12.76 11.83 -4.61
N LEU A 676 -12.23 13.04 -4.76
CA LEU A 676 -13.02 14.26 -4.96
C LEU A 676 -13.83 14.18 -6.25
N GLU A 677 -13.20 13.84 -7.36
CA GLU A 677 -13.86 13.75 -8.67
C GLU A 677 -14.89 12.60 -8.70
N ALA A 678 -14.51 11.39 -8.21
CA ALA A 678 -15.43 10.26 -8.17
C ALA A 678 -16.69 10.52 -7.31
N SER A 679 -16.57 11.38 -6.29
CA SER A 679 -17.67 11.70 -5.37
C SER A 679 -18.59 12.80 -5.87
N LEU A 680 -18.07 13.80 -6.62
CA LEU A 680 -18.79 15.03 -6.92
C LEU A 680 -19.10 15.24 -8.40
N THR A 681 -18.39 14.57 -9.32
CA THR A 681 -18.78 14.65 -10.73
C THR A 681 -20.06 13.83 -10.92
N ASP A 682 -21.01 14.48 -11.57
CA ASP A 682 -22.38 13.98 -11.71
C ASP A 682 -22.40 12.59 -12.36
N HIS A 683 -22.72 11.59 -11.55
CA HIS A 683 -22.85 10.20 -12.00
C HIS A 683 -24.12 9.97 -12.83
N GLU A 684 -25.09 10.89 -12.78
CA GLU A 684 -26.32 10.80 -13.58
C GLU A 684 -26.03 11.00 -15.09
N ASN A 685 -24.95 11.71 -15.45
CA ASN A 685 -24.49 11.88 -16.83
C ASN A 685 -23.44 10.83 -17.28
N ARG A 686 -22.90 10.01 -16.37
CA ARG A 686 -22.22 8.78 -16.79
C ARG A 686 -23.30 7.82 -17.23
N VAL A 687 -23.39 7.59 -18.52
CA VAL A 687 -24.24 6.54 -19.08
C VAL A 687 -23.91 5.27 -18.34
N GLU A 688 -24.78 4.88 -17.36
CA GLU A 688 -24.63 3.56 -16.75
C GLU A 688 -24.63 2.55 -17.88
N PRO A 689 -23.72 1.58 -17.86
CA PRO A 689 -23.71 0.56 -18.88
C PRO A 689 -25.09 -0.09 -18.88
N ALA A 690 -25.71 -0.14 -20.05
CA ALA A 690 -26.98 -0.81 -20.19
C ALA A 690 -26.90 -2.21 -19.57
N GLU A 691 -28.00 -2.72 -19.03
CA GLU A 691 -28.09 -4.06 -18.43
C GLU A 691 -27.46 -5.15 -19.31
N GLN A 692 -27.46 -4.94 -20.65
CA GLN A 692 -26.79 -5.82 -21.60
C GLN A 692 -25.28 -5.95 -21.38
N PHE A 693 -24.59 -4.94 -20.84
CA PHE A 693 -23.15 -5.02 -20.54
C PHE A 693 -22.91 -5.87 -19.30
N HIS A 694 -23.77 -5.77 -18.29
CA HIS A 694 -23.70 -6.64 -17.12
C HIS A 694 -23.89 -8.11 -17.49
N GLY A 695 -24.90 -8.42 -18.35
CA GLY A 695 -25.11 -9.78 -18.84
C GLY A 695 -23.93 -10.34 -19.64
N VAL A 696 -23.27 -9.51 -20.44
CA VAL A 696 -22.05 -9.90 -21.15
C VAL A 696 -20.92 -10.21 -20.18
N MET A 697 -20.75 -9.38 -19.15
CA MET A 697 -19.73 -9.61 -18.13
C MET A 697 -20.02 -10.85 -17.27
N ASP A 698 -21.28 -11.12 -16.95
CA ASP A 698 -21.67 -12.36 -16.24
C ASP A 698 -21.29 -13.60 -17.06
N GLU A 699 -21.55 -13.58 -18.37
CA GLU A 699 -21.17 -14.69 -19.24
C GLU A 699 -19.65 -14.84 -19.34
N LEU A 700 -18.91 -13.75 -19.58
CA LEU A 700 -17.44 -13.76 -19.66
C LEU A 700 -16.84 -14.22 -18.33
N SER A 701 -17.31 -13.69 -17.20
CA SER A 701 -16.84 -14.04 -15.87
C SER A 701 -17.07 -15.54 -15.57
N GLN A 702 -18.26 -16.05 -15.87
CA GLN A 702 -18.56 -17.47 -15.64
C GLN A 702 -17.67 -18.39 -16.48
N ARG A 703 -17.44 -18.07 -17.76
CA ARG A 703 -16.55 -18.83 -18.65
C ARG A 703 -15.10 -18.76 -18.17
N ALA A 704 -14.63 -17.57 -17.75
CA ALA A 704 -13.28 -17.40 -17.22
C ALA A 704 -13.09 -18.17 -15.91
N PHE A 705 -14.08 -18.15 -15.03
CA PHE A 705 -14.07 -18.89 -13.76
C PHE A 705 -13.91 -20.40 -14.01
N VAL A 706 -14.69 -20.96 -14.93
CA VAL A 706 -14.59 -22.38 -15.29
C VAL A 706 -13.22 -22.70 -15.89
N ALA A 707 -12.70 -21.86 -16.78
CA ALA A 707 -11.39 -22.08 -17.39
C ALA A 707 -10.25 -22.03 -16.35
N TYR A 708 -10.28 -21.02 -15.46
CA TYR A 708 -9.27 -20.85 -14.43
C TYR A 708 -9.29 -22.00 -13.42
N ARG A 709 -10.46 -22.32 -12.86
CA ARG A 709 -10.60 -23.43 -11.90
C ARG A 709 -10.28 -24.78 -12.53
N GLY A 710 -10.68 -24.99 -13.78
CA GLY A 710 -10.35 -26.18 -14.54
C GLY A 710 -8.84 -26.42 -14.72
N LEU A 711 -8.02 -25.35 -14.73
CA LEU A 711 -6.57 -25.50 -14.70
C LEU A 711 -6.05 -25.66 -13.26
N VAL A 712 -6.38 -24.71 -12.37
CA VAL A 712 -5.70 -24.53 -11.08
C VAL A 712 -6.15 -25.55 -10.04
N TYR A 713 -7.46 -25.86 -10.00
CA TYR A 713 -8.04 -26.66 -8.92
C TYR A 713 -8.48 -28.06 -9.37
N GLU A 714 -8.83 -28.24 -10.65
CA GLU A 714 -9.40 -29.50 -11.15
C GLU A 714 -8.41 -30.33 -11.97
N THR A 715 -7.25 -29.74 -12.37
CA THR A 715 -6.23 -30.50 -13.11
C THR A 715 -5.39 -31.34 -12.16
N PRO A 716 -5.39 -32.68 -12.29
CA PRO A 716 -4.53 -33.55 -11.48
C PRO A 716 -3.05 -33.17 -11.65
N GLY A 717 -2.33 -33.05 -10.55
CA GLY A 717 -0.90 -32.71 -10.56
C GLY A 717 -0.58 -31.23 -10.72
N PHE A 718 -1.57 -30.34 -10.87
CA PHE A 718 -1.28 -28.90 -11.01
C PHE A 718 -0.51 -28.34 -9.81
N THR A 719 -0.81 -28.75 -8.59
CA THR A 719 -0.06 -28.35 -7.38
C THR A 719 1.41 -28.76 -7.46
N THR A 720 1.69 -29.98 -7.97
CA THR A 720 3.07 -30.46 -8.20
C THR A 720 3.77 -29.59 -9.26
N TYR A 721 3.10 -29.35 -10.38
CA TYR A 721 3.61 -28.45 -11.42
C TYR A 721 3.95 -27.06 -10.85
N PHE A 722 3.02 -26.43 -10.15
CA PHE A 722 3.22 -25.12 -9.55
C PHE A 722 4.42 -25.09 -8.59
N ARG A 723 4.51 -26.06 -7.68
CA ARG A 723 5.63 -26.13 -6.71
C ARG A 723 6.98 -26.34 -7.36
N GLN A 724 7.02 -27.15 -8.42
CA GLN A 724 8.26 -27.45 -9.12
C GLN A 724 8.65 -26.38 -10.14
N SER A 725 7.69 -25.76 -10.83
CA SER A 725 7.95 -24.73 -11.85
C SER A 725 8.07 -23.30 -11.29
N THR A 726 7.98 -23.12 -9.98
CA THR A 726 8.10 -21.79 -9.34
C THR A 726 9.03 -21.83 -8.14
N VAL A 727 9.28 -20.64 -7.56
CA VAL A 727 10.12 -20.45 -6.38
C VAL A 727 9.33 -20.43 -5.07
N VAL A 728 8.11 -20.96 -5.04
CA VAL A 728 7.23 -20.89 -3.86
C VAL A 728 7.84 -21.51 -2.60
N SER A 729 8.58 -22.62 -2.76
CA SER A 729 9.27 -23.29 -1.64
C SER A 729 10.44 -22.47 -1.11
N GLU A 730 11.16 -21.82 -1.98
CA GLU A 730 12.33 -21.00 -1.65
C GLU A 730 11.90 -19.64 -1.04
N ILE A 731 10.74 -19.09 -1.45
CA ILE A 731 10.14 -17.90 -0.81
C ILE A 731 9.86 -18.17 0.67
N ALA A 732 9.42 -19.37 1.04
CA ALA A 732 9.13 -19.71 2.42
C ALA A 732 10.36 -19.63 3.35
N THR A 733 11.57 -19.75 2.79
CA THR A 733 12.84 -19.69 3.53
C THR A 733 13.46 -18.29 3.54
N LEU A 734 12.88 -17.33 2.80
CA LEU A 734 13.37 -15.94 2.80
C LEU A 734 13.18 -15.29 4.18
N ASN A 735 14.21 -14.59 4.65
CA ASN A 735 14.20 -13.82 5.91
C ASN A 735 13.57 -12.41 5.73
N ILE A 736 12.44 -12.31 5.02
CA ILE A 736 11.94 -11.02 4.55
C ILE A 736 10.81 -10.46 5.41
N GLY A 737 10.04 -11.31 6.11
CA GLY A 737 8.92 -10.86 6.93
C GLY A 737 8.70 -11.70 8.18
N SER A 738 7.95 -11.16 9.13
CA SER A 738 7.59 -11.87 10.37
C SER A 738 6.58 -13.01 10.13
N ARG A 739 5.75 -12.89 9.07
CA ARG A 739 4.65 -13.79 8.75
C ARG A 739 5.10 -15.13 8.16
N PRO A 740 4.49 -16.27 8.53
CA PRO A 740 4.63 -17.53 7.80
C PRO A 740 4.08 -17.45 6.37
N ALA A 741 4.68 -18.19 5.44
CA ALA A 741 4.25 -18.22 4.04
C ALA A 741 2.91 -18.96 3.82
N SER A 742 2.52 -19.87 4.72
CA SER A 742 1.26 -20.61 4.67
C SER A 742 0.49 -20.46 5.99
N ARG A 743 -0.84 -20.47 5.91
CA ARG A 743 -1.74 -20.43 7.09
C ARG A 743 -1.73 -21.75 7.86
N LYS A 744 -1.62 -22.87 7.16
CA LYS A 744 -1.60 -24.24 7.72
C LYS A 744 -0.47 -25.03 7.05
N PRO A 745 0.09 -26.06 7.69
CA PRO A 745 1.05 -26.98 7.06
C PRO A 745 0.32 -27.88 6.07
N SER A 746 0.03 -27.38 4.88
CA SER A 746 -0.70 -28.04 3.81
C SER A 746 -0.04 -27.77 2.47
N GLU A 747 -0.21 -28.68 1.52
CA GLU A 747 0.23 -28.47 0.14
C GLU A 747 -0.85 -27.87 -0.76
N ARG A 748 -2.07 -27.77 -0.29
CA ARG A 748 -3.21 -27.27 -1.05
C ARG A 748 -3.06 -25.79 -1.40
N ILE A 749 -3.49 -25.42 -2.61
CA ILE A 749 -3.42 -24.02 -3.09
C ILE A 749 -4.34 -23.11 -2.25
N GLU A 750 -5.48 -23.63 -1.78
CA GLU A 750 -6.44 -22.91 -0.95
C GLU A 750 -5.80 -22.40 0.35
N ASP A 751 -4.94 -23.21 0.98
CA ASP A 751 -4.26 -22.90 2.23
C ASP A 751 -3.04 -21.97 2.03
N LEU A 752 -2.57 -21.83 0.79
CA LEU A 752 -1.48 -20.92 0.47
C LEU A 752 -1.97 -19.47 0.56
N ARG A 753 -1.15 -18.59 1.13
CA ARG A 753 -1.45 -17.16 1.12
C ARG A 753 -1.40 -16.60 -0.31
N ALA A 754 -2.22 -15.59 -0.57
CA ALA A 754 -2.32 -14.99 -1.89
C ALA A 754 -1.00 -14.35 -2.36
N ILE A 755 -0.20 -13.76 -1.46
CA ILE A 755 1.08 -13.13 -1.82
C ILE A 755 2.10 -14.16 -2.35
N PRO A 756 2.44 -15.26 -1.64
CA PRO A 756 3.30 -16.29 -2.19
C PRO A 756 2.80 -16.87 -3.52
N TRP A 757 1.48 -16.99 -3.69
CA TRP A 757 0.87 -17.43 -4.94
C TRP A 757 1.19 -16.48 -6.09
N VAL A 758 0.82 -15.23 -5.98
CA VAL A 758 1.01 -14.23 -7.05
C VAL A 758 2.49 -13.97 -7.32
N PHE A 759 3.27 -13.84 -6.25
CA PHE A 759 4.71 -13.55 -6.33
C PHE A 759 5.51 -14.67 -7.01
N SER A 760 5.15 -15.93 -6.75
CA SER A 760 5.80 -17.08 -7.40
C SER A 760 5.59 -17.08 -8.92
N TRP A 761 4.39 -16.75 -9.38
CA TRP A 761 4.09 -16.61 -10.80
C TRP A 761 4.78 -15.41 -11.45
N ALA A 762 4.97 -14.33 -10.72
CA ALA A 762 5.73 -13.18 -11.20
C ALA A 762 7.21 -13.53 -11.37
N GLN A 763 7.81 -14.26 -10.43
CA GLN A 763 9.20 -14.66 -10.48
C GLN A 763 9.54 -15.50 -11.72
N CYS A 764 8.67 -16.41 -12.15
CA CYS A 764 8.86 -17.18 -13.37
C CYS A 764 8.33 -16.48 -14.64
N ARG A 765 8.06 -15.18 -14.59
CA ARG A 765 7.62 -14.35 -15.73
C ARG A 765 6.33 -14.83 -16.40
N LEU A 766 5.43 -15.48 -15.66
CA LEU A 766 4.17 -15.99 -16.19
C LEU A 766 2.95 -15.19 -15.74
N MET A 767 2.94 -14.65 -14.53
CA MET A 767 1.83 -13.87 -13.95
C MET A 767 0.44 -14.52 -14.17
N LEU A 768 0.37 -15.83 -14.14
CA LEU A 768 -0.79 -16.63 -14.51
C LEU A 768 -2.14 -16.13 -13.99
N PRO A 769 -2.28 -15.78 -12.68
CA PRO A 769 -3.58 -15.36 -12.13
C PRO A 769 -4.08 -14.03 -12.69
N GLY A 770 -3.24 -13.26 -13.36
CA GLY A 770 -3.59 -11.93 -13.88
C GLY A 770 -4.27 -11.94 -15.25
N TRP A 771 -4.32 -13.10 -15.93
CA TRP A 771 -4.85 -13.16 -17.29
C TRP A 771 -5.50 -14.48 -17.67
N TYR A 772 -5.20 -15.60 -16.99
CA TYR A 772 -5.68 -16.92 -17.39
C TYR A 772 -7.20 -17.02 -17.29
N GLY A 773 -7.81 -17.51 -18.37
CA GLY A 773 -9.25 -17.70 -18.51
C GLY A 773 -9.96 -16.64 -19.36
N PHE A 774 -9.35 -15.44 -19.57
CA PHE A 774 -9.96 -14.39 -20.39
C PHE A 774 -10.03 -14.81 -21.88
N GLY A 775 -8.96 -15.34 -22.44
CA GLY A 775 -8.89 -15.77 -23.83
C GLY A 775 -9.95 -16.80 -24.17
N SER A 776 -10.04 -17.85 -23.37
CA SER A 776 -11.08 -18.89 -23.49
C SER A 776 -12.49 -18.34 -23.31
N ALA A 777 -12.68 -17.39 -22.39
CA ALA A 777 -14.00 -16.79 -22.16
C ALA A 777 -14.45 -15.96 -23.37
N VAL A 778 -13.56 -15.14 -23.92
CA VAL A 778 -13.87 -14.32 -25.11
C VAL A 778 -14.08 -15.23 -26.34
N ASP A 779 -13.25 -16.24 -26.54
CA ASP A 779 -13.42 -17.19 -27.65
C ASP A 779 -14.81 -17.83 -27.63
N GLY A 780 -15.20 -18.40 -26.49
CA GLY A 780 -16.50 -19.01 -26.33
C GLY A 780 -17.68 -18.05 -26.44
N TYR A 781 -17.49 -16.80 -25.97
CA TYR A 781 -18.50 -15.76 -26.12
C TYR A 781 -18.71 -15.37 -27.59
N LEU A 782 -17.63 -15.18 -28.36
CA LEU A 782 -17.69 -14.80 -29.75
C LEU A 782 -18.23 -15.92 -30.65
N GLN A 783 -17.98 -17.18 -30.30
CA GLN A 783 -18.59 -18.33 -30.99
C GLN A 783 -20.11 -18.38 -30.80
N ALA A 784 -20.59 -17.96 -29.63
CA ALA A 784 -22.03 -17.96 -29.33
C ALA A 784 -22.75 -16.69 -29.85
N ASN A 785 -22.02 -15.58 -30.05
CA ASN A 785 -22.60 -14.26 -30.31
C ASN A 785 -21.98 -13.61 -31.55
N SER A 786 -22.67 -13.63 -32.71
CA SER A 786 -22.19 -13.13 -34.00
C SER A 786 -21.82 -11.62 -34.01
N GLY A 787 -22.41 -10.82 -33.12
CA GLY A 787 -22.08 -9.38 -32.92
C GLY A 787 -21.17 -9.10 -31.72
N GLY A 788 -20.63 -10.12 -31.08
CA GLY A 788 -19.95 -10.04 -29.79
C GLY A 788 -18.75 -9.11 -29.79
N LEU A 789 -17.91 -9.14 -30.83
CA LEU A 789 -16.73 -8.27 -30.89
C LEU A 789 -17.09 -6.78 -30.92
N ALA A 790 -18.09 -6.39 -31.69
CA ALA A 790 -18.56 -5.01 -31.71
C ALA A 790 -19.12 -4.57 -30.34
N THR A 791 -19.75 -5.48 -29.63
CA THR A 791 -20.22 -5.23 -28.26
C THR A 791 -19.05 -5.02 -27.31
N LEU A 792 -18.02 -5.89 -27.32
CA LEU A 792 -16.83 -5.75 -26.47
C LEU A 792 -16.08 -4.42 -26.74
N ARG A 793 -15.94 -4.01 -28.00
CA ARG A 793 -15.36 -2.69 -28.35
C ARG A 793 -16.19 -1.53 -27.83
N ARG A 794 -17.52 -1.60 -27.91
CA ARG A 794 -18.40 -0.58 -27.29
C ARG A 794 -18.22 -0.53 -25.78
N MET A 795 -18.07 -1.69 -25.12
CA MET A 795 -17.81 -1.76 -23.68
C MET A 795 -16.50 -1.04 -23.32
N VAL A 796 -15.43 -1.25 -24.09
CA VAL A 796 -14.14 -0.52 -23.86
C VAL A 796 -14.33 0.98 -23.94
N ASN A 797 -15.09 1.46 -24.94
CA ASN A 797 -15.27 2.88 -25.18
C ASN A 797 -16.22 3.56 -24.21
N ALA A 798 -17.29 2.87 -23.80
CA ALA A 798 -18.37 3.43 -22.98
C ALA A 798 -18.23 3.16 -21.47
N TRP A 799 -17.48 2.14 -21.08
CA TRP A 799 -17.47 1.66 -19.69
C TRP A 799 -16.07 1.70 -19.07
N PRO A 800 -15.77 2.67 -18.19
CA PRO A 800 -14.46 2.84 -17.56
C PRO A 800 -13.96 1.60 -16.81
N PHE A 801 -14.87 0.84 -16.16
CA PHE A 801 -14.53 -0.43 -15.50
C PHE A 801 -13.92 -1.43 -16.47
N PHE A 802 -14.60 -1.70 -17.61
CA PHE A 802 -14.11 -2.69 -18.56
C PHE A 802 -12.80 -2.25 -19.23
N ARG A 803 -12.68 -0.95 -19.55
CA ARG A 803 -11.42 -0.37 -20.06
C ARG A 803 -10.28 -0.56 -19.07
N SER A 804 -10.50 -0.24 -17.79
CA SER A 804 -9.50 -0.41 -16.72
C SER A 804 -9.09 -1.88 -16.54
N LEU A 805 -10.06 -2.78 -16.60
CA LEU A 805 -9.84 -4.22 -16.51
C LEU A 805 -8.90 -4.72 -17.63
N LEU A 806 -9.17 -4.34 -18.89
CA LEU A 806 -8.37 -4.73 -20.03
C LEU A 806 -7.00 -4.05 -20.04
N SER A 807 -6.90 -2.77 -19.68
CA SER A 807 -5.63 -2.05 -19.57
C SER A 807 -4.70 -2.69 -18.54
N ASN A 808 -5.24 -3.14 -17.42
CA ASN A 808 -4.46 -3.86 -16.41
C ASN A 808 -3.99 -5.23 -16.92
N MET A 809 -4.83 -5.94 -17.67
CA MET A 809 -4.47 -7.22 -18.29
C MET A 809 -3.39 -7.03 -19.36
N ASP A 810 -3.47 -5.99 -20.17
CA ASP A 810 -2.46 -5.58 -21.15
C ASP A 810 -1.09 -5.40 -20.49
N MET A 811 -1.05 -4.67 -19.37
CA MET A 811 0.16 -4.48 -18.58
C MET A 811 0.75 -5.81 -18.06
N VAL A 812 -0.08 -6.72 -17.59
CA VAL A 812 0.37 -8.01 -17.05
C VAL A 812 0.88 -8.93 -18.15
N LEU A 813 0.19 -8.97 -19.30
CA LEU A 813 0.62 -9.74 -20.47
C LEU A 813 1.93 -9.21 -21.08
N ALA A 814 2.12 -7.88 -21.08
CA ALA A 814 3.37 -7.26 -21.50
C ALA A 814 4.60 -7.63 -20.64
N LYS A 815 4.37 -7.99 -19.37
CA LYS A 815 5.42 -8.49 -18.46
C LYS A 815 5.63 -10.00 -18.56
N THR A 816 4.70 -10.74 -19.16
CA THR A 816 4.77 -12.20 -19.33
C THR A 816 5.76 -12.56 -20.42
N ASP A 817 6.61 -13.55 -20.12
CA ASP A 817 7.60 -14.09 -21.06
C ASP A 817 7.53 -15.63 -21.06
N LEU A 818 6.89 -16.19 -22.09
CA LEU A 818 6.73 -17.65 -22.23
C LEU A 818 8.07 -18.36 -22.43
N ALA A 819 9.06 -17.68 -22.99
CA ALA A 819 10.37 -18.28 -23.22
C ALA A 819 11.13 -18.46 -21.89
N ILE A 820 11.06 -17.47 -21.00
CA ILE A 820 11.58 -17.59 -19.64
C ILE A 820 10.74 -18.61 -18.85
N ALA A 821 9.41 -18.53 -18.90
CA ALA A 821 8.50 -19.44 -18.21
C ALA A 821 8.74 -20.91 -18.61
N SER A 822 9.09 -21.19 -19.87
CA SER A 822 9.42 -22.56 -20.33
C SER A 822 10.64 -23.12 -19.61
N ARG A 823 11.65 -22.30 -19.26
CA ARG A 823 12.82 -22.75 -18.51
C ARG A 823 12.47 -23.13 -17.07
N TYR A 824 11.55 -22.40 -16.45
CA TYR A 824 11.05 -22.80 -15.14
C TYR A 824 10.20 -24.08 -15.23
N ALA A 825 9.43 -24.27 -16.31
CA ALA A 825 8.69 -25.51 -16.52
C ALA A 825 9.64 -26.73 -16.63
N GLU A 826 10.88 -26.57 -17.17
CA GLU A 826 11.88 -27.63 -17.20
C GLU A 826 12.26 -28.20 -15.81
N LEU A 827 12.01 -27.47 -14.75
CA LEU A 827 12.20 -27.92 -13.37
C LEU A 827 11.19 -29.00 -12.94
N VAL A 828 10.09 -29.16 -13.67
CA VAL A 828 9.09 -30.20 -13.40
C VAL A 828 9.62 -31.54 -13.90
N ALA A 829 9.81 -32.47 -12.98
CA ALA A 829 10.44 -33.77 -13.26
C ALA A 829 9.60 -34.65 -14.19
N ASP A 830 8.27 -34.65 -14.01
CA ASP A 830 7.34 -35.39 -14.85
C ASP A 830 7.14 -34.66 -16.20
N ALA A 831 7.66 -35.26 -17.26
CA ALA A 831 7.65 -34.69 -18.61
C ALA A 831 6.23 -34.61 -19.22
N GLU A 832 5.35 -35.56 -18.92
CA GLU A 832 3.97 -35.60 -19.44
C GLU A 832 3.15 -34.50 -18.71
N LEU A 833 3.23 -34.43 -17.40
CA LEU A 833 2.60 -33.39 -16.61
C LEU A 833 3.06 -31.99 -17.04
N ARG A 834 4.38 -31.83 -17.21
CA ARG A 834 4.97 -30.58 -17.71
C ARG A 834 4.41 -30.18 -19.07
N ALA A 835 4.44 -31.07 -20.02
CA ALA A 835 3.98 -30.82 -21.39
C ALA A 835 2.48 -30.50 -21.43
N SER A 836 1.66 -31.29 -20.74
CA SER A 836 0.21 -31.10 -20.69
C SER A 836 -0.18 -29.74 -20.12
N ILE A 837 0.35 -29.34 -18.94
CA ILE A 837 -0.01 -28.08 -18.29
C ILE A 837 0.57 -26.90 -19.06
N PHE A 838 1.86 -26.93 -19.42
CA PHE A 838 2.49 -25.79 -20.11
C PHE A 838 1.87 -25.51 -21.48
N GLN A 839 1.47 -26.57 -22.22
CA GLN A 839 0.77 -26.41 -23.50
C GLN A 839 -0.60 -25.72 -23.34
N ARG A 840 -1.36 -26.04 -22.29
CA ARG A 840 -2.62 -25.35 -21.96
C ARG A 840 -2.38 -23.88 -21.63
N ILE A 841 -1.36 -23.58 -20.83
CA ILE A 841 -0.97 -22.21 -20.47
C ILE A 841 -0.59 -21.43 -21.73
N LYS A 842 0.23 -22.02 -22.62
CA LYS A 842 0.63 -21.40 -23.88
C LYS A 842 -0.57 -21.12 -24.79
N ALA A 843 -1.45 -22.08 -24.98
CA ALA A 843 -2.65 -21.92 -25.82
C ALA A 843 -3.55 -20.78 -25.29
N GLU A 844 -3.76 -20.71 -23.98
CA GLU A 844 -4.53 -19.66 -23.35
C GLU A 844 -3.86 -18.28 -23.50
N TRP A 845 -2.52 -18.20 -23.39
CA TRP A 845 -1.79 -16.95 -23.61
C TRP A 845 -1.95 -16.45 -25.05
N GLU A 846 -1.91 -17.34 -26.04
CA GLU A 846 -2.11 -17.01 -27.46
C GLU A 846 -3.53 -16.46 -27.72
N LEU A 847 -4.56 -17.08 -27.09
CA LEU A 847 -5.93 -16.56 -27.14
C LEU A 847 -6.04 -15.19 -26.49
N ASN A 848 -5.45 -15.01 -25.31
CA ASN A 848 -5.44 -13.73 -24.59
C ASN A 848 -4.81 -12.64 -25.44
N ARG A 849 -3.61 -12.88 -25.98
CA ARG A 849 -2.92 -11.92 -26.85
C ARG A 849 -3.80 -11.53 -28.04
N ARG A 850 -4.32 -12.52 -28.74
CA ARG A 850 -5.16 -12.31 -29.93
C ARG A 850 -6.39 -11.46 -29.60
N TYR A 851 -7.17 -11.86 -28.59
CA TYR A 851 -8.43 -11.19 -28.31
C TYR A 851 -8.26 -9.85 -27.62
N LEU A 852 -7.29 -9.71 -26.71
CA LEU A 852 -7.03 -8.43 -26.08
C LEU A 852 -6.64 -7.37 -27.09
N LEU A 853 -5.67 -7.65 -27.97
CA LEU A 853 -5.24 -6.71 -29.00
C LEU A 853 -6.36 -6.40 -30.01
N THR A 854 -7.16 -7.43 -30.37
CA THR A 854 -8.31 -7.24 -31.27
C THR A 854 -9.41 -6.36 -30.66
N ILE A 855 -9.69 -6.49 -29.36
CA ILE A 855 -10.72 -5.69 -28.67
C ILE A 855 -10.23 -4.27 -28.46
N LEU A 856 -8.96 -4.10 -28.07
CA LEU A 856 -8.34 -2.77 -27.84
C LEU A 856 -7.97 -2.06 -29.15
N GLU A 857 -8.05 -2.73 -30.29
CA GLU A 857 -7.64 -2.22 -31.63
C GLU A 857 -6.16 -1.78 -31.66
N GLN A 858 -5.29 -2.59 -31.03
CA GLN A 858 -3.85 -2.36 -30.92
C GLN A 858 -3.06 -3.43 -31.67
N ASP A 859 -1.87 -3.05 -32.17
CA ASP A 859 -0.96 -3.97 -32.85
C ASP A 859 -0.02 -4.70 -31.88
N ASP A 860 0.22 -4.11 -30.72
CA ASP A 860 1.13 -4.65 -29.69
C ASP A 860 0.71 -4.23 -28.29
N PHE A 861 1.20 -4.95 -27.28
CA PHE A 861 0.95 -4.62 -25.86
C PHE A 861 1.44 -3.22 -25.51
N LEU A 862 0.72 -2.56 -24.62
CA LEU A 862 1.03 -1.23 -24.08
C LEU A 862 1.13 -0.14 -25.16
N ALA A 863 0.37 -0.24 -26.25
CA ALA A 863 0.33 0.83 -27.26
C ALA A 863 -0.19 2.16 -26.65
N ASP A 864 -1.15 2.09 -25.72
CA ASP A 864 -1.70 3.25 -25.00
C ASP A 864 -0.84 3.70 -23.80
N ASN A 865 0.20 2.94 -23.46
CA ASN A 865 1.12 3.28 -22.35
C ASN A 865 2.59 3.17 -22.76
N PRO A 866 3.06 4.05 -23.64
CA PRO A 866 4.43 4.00 -24.19
C PRO A 866 5.50 4.18 -23.11
N LEU A 867 5.20 4.89 -22.02
CA LEU A 867 6.14 5.07 -20.91
C LEU A 867 6.44 3.73 -20.22
N LEU A 868 5.40 2.97 -19.88
CA LEU A 868 5.56 1.65 -19.27
C LEU A 868 6.20 0.66 -20.24
N LYS A 869 5.82 0.70 -21.52
CA LYS A 869 6.43 -0.14 -22.56
C LYS A 869 7.95 0.06 -22.63
N ARG A 870 8.40 1.30 -22.69
CA ARG A 870 9.85 1.66 -22.70
C ARG A 870 10.54 1.21 -21.42
N SER A 871 9.93 1.47 -20.28
CA SER A 871 10.45 1.06 -18.96
C SER A 871 10.68 -0.46 -18.89
N LEU A 872 9.76 -1.27 -19.40
CA LEU A 872 9.94 -2.72 -19.49
C LEU A 872 11.05 -3.10 -20.47
N GLN A 873 11.11 -2.48 -21.64
CA GLN A 873 12.17 -2.72 -22.63
C GLN A 873 13.57 -2.41 -22.09
N LEU A 874 13.71 -1.34 -21.31
CA LEU A 874 14.98 -0.97 -20.68
C LEU A 874 15.45 -1.99 -19.64
N ARG A 875 14.52 -2.67 -18.94
CA ARG A 875 14.84 -3.59 -17.82
C ARG A 875 14.95 -5.04 -18.23
N SER A 876 14.20 -5.48 -19.26
CA SER A 876 14.21 -6.89 -19.71
C SER A 876 15.61 -7.46 -19.92
N PRO A 877 16.57 -6.74 -20.56
CA PRO A 877 17.94 -7.25 -20.76
C PRO A 877 18.69 -7.54 -19.45
N TYR A 878 18.28 -6.96 -18.33
CA TYR A 878 18.90 -7.15 -17.03
C TYR A 878 18.15 -8.16 -16.16
N MET A 879 16.87 -8.38 -16.43
CA MET A 879 16.07 -9.39 -15.74
C MET A 879 16.30 -10.79 -16.30
N ASP A 880 16.42 -10.94 -17.62
CA ASP A 880 16.57 -12.25 -18.27
C ASP A 880 17.79 -13.04 -17.75
N PRO A 881 18.98 -12.44 -17.59
CA PRO A 881 20.10 -13.13 -16.95
C PRO A 881 19.80 -13.60 -15.50
N LEU A 882 19.05 -12.78 -14.73
CA LEU A 882 18.66 -13.16 -13.38
C LEU A 882 17.73 -14.38 -13.38
N ASN A 883 16.76 -14.43 -14.29
CA ASN A 883 15.87 -15.58 -14.44
C ASN A 883 16.64 -16.85 -14.84
N HIS A 884 17.57 -16.77 -15.80
CA HIS A 884 18.43 -17.90 -16.19
C HIS A 884 19.27 -18.41 -15.01
N LEU A 885 19.94 -17.51 -14.30
CA LEU A 885 20.75 -17.88 -13.13
C LEU A 885 19.89 -18.45 -12.00
N GLN A 886 18.69 -17.92 -11.80
CA GLN A 886 17.75 -18.44 -10.79
C GLN A 886 17.37 -19.89 -11.09
N VAL A 887 17.06 -20.23 -12.35
CA VAL A 887 16.73 -21.60 -12.75
C VAL A 887 17.91 -22.54 -12.49
N GLU A 888 19.13 -22.15 -12.84
CA GLU A 888 20.32 -22.97 -12.61
C GLU A 888 20.63 -23.16 -11.10
N LEU A 889 20.45 -22.10 -10.30
CA LEU A 889 20.59 -22.19 -8.86
C LEU A 889 19.51 -23.10 -8.23
N LEU A 890 18.26 -23.03 -8.75
CA LEU A 890 17.17 -23.91 -8.31
C LEU A 890 17.46 -25.38 -8.64
N LYS A 891 17.98 -25.70 -9.85
CA LYS A 891 18.40 -27.06 -10.20
C LYS A 891 19.43 -27.61 -9.21
N ARG A 892 20.47 -26.84 -8.91
CA ARG A 892 21.51 -27.21 -7.96
C ARG A 892 20.95 -27.41 -6.54
N HIS A 893 20.17 -26.47 -6.06
CA HIS A 893 19.54 -26.52 -4.73
C HIS A 893 18.64 -27.75 -4.57
N ARG A 894 17.76 -27.99 -5.54
CA ARG A 894 16.83 -29.12 -5.54
C ARG A 894 17.49 -30.48 -5.80
N ALA A 895 18.67 -30.49 -6.38
CA ALA A 895 19.52 -31.69 -6.48
C ALA A 895 20.28 -32.02 -5.17
N GLY A 896 20.03 -31.25 -4.08
CA GLY A 896 20.62 -31.51 -2.75
C GLY A 896 21.92 -30.76 -2.48
N GLU A 897 22.30 -29.77 -3.26
CA GLU A 897 23.46 -28.95 -2.98
C GLU A 897 23.18 -28.02 -1.77
N THR A 898 23.90 -28.22 -0.67
CA THR A 898 23.69 -27.52 0.62
C THR A 898 24.56 -26.27 0.81
N ASP A 899 25.33 -25.86 -0.20
CA ASP A 899 26.18 -24.66 -0.11
C ASP A 899 25.33 -23.40 0.10
N GLU A 900 25.56 -22.66 1.18
CA GLU A 900 24.85 -21.42 1.49
C GLU A 900 24.91 -20.39 0.36
N ARG A 901 25.92 -20.41 -0.50
CA ARG A 901 26.04 -19.51 -1.66
C ARG A 901 24.96 -19.76 -2.69
N VAL A 902 24.50 -21.01 -2.86
CA VAL A 902 23.39 -21.35 -3.77
C VAL A 902 22.08 -20.76 -3.23
N ALA A 903 21.76 -21.02 -1.96
CA ALA A 903 20.55 -20.46 -1.34
C ALA A 903 20.56 -18.91 -1.35
N ARG A 904 21.70 -18.31 -1.05
CA ARG A 904 21.89 -16.84 -1.09
C ARG A 904 21.71 -16.30 -2.51
N GLY A 905 22.22 -16.99 -3.52
CA GLY A 905 22.05 -16.63 -4.93
C GLY A 905 20.60 -16.65 -5.36
N ILE A 906 19.82 -17.67 -4.96
CA ILE A 906 18.37 -17.75 -5.19
C ILE A 906 17.67 -16.53 -4.55
N HIS A 907 17.96 -16.25 -3.30
CA HIS A 907 17.34 -15.13 -2.60
C HIS A 907 17.67 -13.77 -3.22
N LEU A 908 18.91 -13.57 -3.66
CA LEU A 908 19.35 -12.35 -4.36
C LEU A 908 18.64 -12.21 -5.71
N SER A 909 18.52 -13.30 -6.47
CA SER A 909 17.82 -13.27 -7.76
C SER A 909 16.32 -12.99 -7.61
N ILE A 910 15.67 -13.54 -6.56
CA ILE A 910 14.27 -13.21 -6.23
C ILE A 910 14.11 -11.71 -6.01
N ASN A 911 15.00 -11.09 -5.24
CA ASN A 911 14.95 -9.65 -4.98
C ASN A 911 15.22 -8.83 -6.26
N GLY A 912 16.22 -9.23 -7.06
CA GLY A 912 16.56 -8.56 -8.32
C GLY A 912 15.42 -8.61 -9.33
N ILE A 913 14.79 -9.76 -9.54
CA ILE A 913 13.64 -9.93 -10.44
C ILE A 913 12.45 -9.09 -9.96
N ALA A 914 12.16 -9.11 -8.65
CA ALA A 914 11.09 -8.29 -8.07
C ALA A 914 11.32 -6.79 -8.33
N SER A 915 12.54 -6.31 -8.11
CA SER A 915 12.94 -4.92 -8.41
C SER A 915 12.80 -4.58 -9.90
N GLY A 916 13.15 -5.53 -10.79
CA GLY A 916 13.05 -5.35 -12.24
C GLY A 916 11.62 -5.30 -12.76
N LEU A 917 10.72 -6.10 -12.19
CA LEU A 917 9.31 -6.12 -12.54
C LEU A 917 8.53 -4.91 -12.00
N ARG A 918 9.10 -4.16 -11.07
CA ARG A 918 8.46 -3.03 -10.41
C ARG A 918 7.05 -3.38 -9.93
N ASN A 919 7.00 -4.19 -8.90
CA ASN A 919 5.78 -4.49 -8.16
C ASN A 919 4.73 -5.32 -8.94
N SER A 920 5.11 -6.47 -9.40
CA SER A 920 4.20 -7.42 -10.07
C SER A 920 3.79 -8.61 -9.21
N GLY A 921 3.96 -8.53 -7.90
CA GLY A 921 3.64 -9.69 -7.10
C GLY A 921 3.39 -9.43 -5.65
#